data_4d7e184df0b78244aa62e5b24e71c247
#
_entry.id   4d7e184df0b78244aa62e5b24e71c247
#
_cell.length_a   1.000
_cell.length_b   1.000
_cell.length_c   1.000
_cell.angle_alpha   90.00
_cell.angle_beta   90.00
_cell.angle_gamma   90.00
#
_symmetry.space_group_name_H-M   'P 1'
#
loop_
_entity.id
_entity.type
_entity.pdbx_description
1 polymer ?
#
loop_
_entity_poly.entity_id
_entity_poly.type
_entity_poly.pdbx_seq_one_letter_code
_entity_poly.pdbx_strand_id
1 'polypeptide(L)'
;MSVHIINYKDGAKMMCPVLTREEYASLRNSRRQIAFVASVRKGNVTLKNMLVQMNYSCLPNEDGTLKGSAKMSSTIGMDVDHIAKEELLEVKERILQKKDDLGLLMLELSARGEGYHLVFKRRPELSQEENLRWASELLGVEYDKGAKDITRVFFTTTASEEDLIYLDDEIFQINQVKSEERRTKNKSNPSDNGNSDSALEYRGIPYSSIINRWWELNGGEPQEGERNVKLYQLAVNLRSICDNNKALLLKIVPRLGLDEGELRGIVDSACKEIPKGISKMMKEVIDSIQNIQSLNDSDIPDEPSYYERLPKMPMGVRESIEAVGPNLSMPTLTAICPCIGALATGVRLDVHGTKNSLNLISYIAGDFASGKGNIDPVIEAWTSEVKAIDKVYLEQESEWRRKKRAAKNKEEQPEEPKLPVRILTLNNTVANLAERLANTDGKHAFSFTPEADTVAQKWKTAMSDFSVMLRQSYDGSSYEREARSADAVNVHIERLLWNVTMCGTPDALYRVVNNYTDGFQSRLAVARTPDNTFSPLEETPYVITEDQKNRIAEVAHLLMLMNGTVELPKLEQKGREWLEQIRQETMMNDDKVRARQRFRICVTAQRMICCMMLCKVAEELIEKHGFEEAEKEMKTKPDLWKEMLLDVQTPQALEAYNVVADYLLDCALFFFRERIEFAFNSREYAGTMERRRMGKNDSIFECLDYEFNFDSAFQYSAMMKGGGVSRNQVQQMLKNWKKQGLIVQTESGFRKVQEACH
;
A
#
# COMPACT_ATOMS: atom_id res chain seq x y z
N MET A 1 -11.47 16.35 31.78
CA MET A 1 -10.62 15.27 31.25
C MET A 1 -9.17 15.66 31.42
N SER A 2 -8.32 14.72 31.81
CA SER A 2 -6.94 15.03 32.17
C SER A 2 -5.93 14.47 31.17
N VAL A 3 -6.31 13.51 30.35
CA VAL A 3 -5.43 12.83 29.39
C VAL A 3 -5.76 13.24 27.99
N HIS A 4 -4.78 13.75 27.28
CA HIS A 4 -4.92 14.11 25.88
C HIS A 4 -3.76 13.53 25.10
N ILE A 5 -4.06 12.80 24.00
CA ILE A 5 -3.07 12.47 22.99
C ILE A 5 -2.79 13.71 22.13
N ILE A 6 -1.54 13.90 21.79
CA ILE A 6 -1.10 15.00 20.94
C ILE A 6 -1.02 14.50 19.49
N ASN A 7 -1.93 14.97 18.69
CA ASN A 7 -1.94 14.76 17.25
C ASN A 7 -1.48 16.06 16.57
N TYR A 8 -0.93 15.92 15.38
CA TYR A 8 -0.52 17.08 14.58
C TYR A 8 -1.58 17.31 13.50
N LYS A 9 -2.14 18.52 13.50
CA LYS A 9 -3.05 18.98 12.45
C LYS A 9 -2.57 20.33 11.96
N ASP A 10 -2.32 20.46 10.67
CA ASP A 10 -1.85 21.72 10.04
C ASP A 10 -0.58 22.33 10.68
N GLY A 11 0.34 21.47 11.16
CA GLY A 11 1.55 21.89 11.88
C GLY A 11 1.30 22.35 13.33
N ALA A 12 0.05 22.37 13.78
CA ALA A 12 -0.31 22.63 15.16
C ALA A 12 -0.45 21.32 15.96
N LYS A 13 0.01 21.34 17.21
CA LYS A 13 -0.25 20.28 18.16
C LYS A 13 -1.69 20.35 18.64
N MET A 14 -2.52 19.40 18.24
CA MET A 14 -3.91 19.26 18.65
C MET A 14 -4.01 18.30 19.85
N MET A 15 -4.86 18.65 20.80
CA MET A 15 -5.13 17.84 21.97
C MET A 15 -6.44 17.07 21.75
N CYS A 16 -6.37 15.75 21.60
CA CYS A 16 -7.54 14.89 21.52
C CYS A 16 -7.70 14.15 22.85
N PRO A 17 -8.89 14.16 23.48
CA PRO A 17 -9.09 13.50 24.76
C PRO A 17 -9.04 11.98 24.60
N VAL A 18 -8.40 11.29 25.55
CA VAL A 18 -8.43 9.83 25.70
C VAL A 18 -9.42 9.50 26.80
N LEU A 19 -10.45 8.68 26.49
CA LEU A 19 -11.64 8.55 27.34
C LEU A 19 -11.65 7.28 28.18
N THR A 20 -10.97 6.21 27.75
CA THR A 20 -11.00 4.92 28.41
C THR A 20 -9.60 4.31 28.56
N ARG A 21 -9.48 3.36 29.50
CA ARG A 21 -8.25 2.58 29.71
C ARG A 21 -7.92 1.75 28.47
N GLU A 22 -8.92 1.20 27.78
CA GLU A 22 -8.75 0.38 26.58
C GLU A 22 -8.18 1.22 25.44
N GLU A 23 -8.69 2.43 25.23
CA GLU A 23 -8.16 3.36 24.25
C GLU A 23 -6.72 3.75 24.57
N TYR A 24 -6.44 4.08 25.84
CA TYR A 24 -5.11 4.43 26.33
C TYR A 24 -4.09 3.31 26.13
N ALA A 25 -4.50 2.06 26.44
CA ALA A 25 -3.67 0.89 26.25
C ALA A 25 -3.48 0.55 24.75
N SER A 26 -4.52 0.68 23.92
CA SER A 26 -4.44 0.44 22.49
C SER A 26 -3.46 1.37 21.78
N LEU A 27 -3.45 2.66 22.12
CA LEU A 27 -2.49 3.63 21.59
C LEU A 27 -1.03 3.24 21.89
N ARG A 28 -0.80 2.69 23.08
CA ARG A 28 0.54 2.29 23.58
C ARG A 28 0.98 0.91 23.11
N ASN A 29 0.04 0.02 22.80
CA ASN A 29 0.30 -1.34 22.33
C ASN A 29 0.29 -1.47 20.81
N SER A 30 0.25 -0.35 20.08
CA SER A 30 0.45 -0.40 18.64
C SER A 30 1.85 -0.99 18.34
N ARG A 31 1.95 -1.84 17.34
CA ARG A 31 3.22 -2.47 16.93
C ARG A 31 4.34 -1.43 16.74
N ARG A 32 3.99 -0.30 16.15
CA ARG A 32 4.88 0.84 15.94
C ARG A 32 5.40 1.40 17.26
N GLN A 33 4.53 1.61 18.25
CA GLN A 33 4.91 2.15 19.55
C GLN A 33 5.88 1.20 20.28
N ILE A 34 5.57 -0.10 20.27
CA ILE A 34 6.42 -1.13 20.90
C ILE A 34 7.81 -1.15 20.28
N ALA A 35 7.88 -1.15 18.93
CA ALA A 35 9.14 -1.14 18.19
C ALA A 35 9.98 0.11 18.49
N PHE A 36 9.36 1.29 18.52
CA PHE A 36 10.07 2.53 18.80
C PHE A 36 10.59 2.61 20.24
N VAL A 37 9.81 2.18 21.23
CA VAL A 37 10.27 2.11 22.62
C VAL A 37 11.49 1.19 22.74
N ALA A 38 11.43 -0.01 22.15
CA ALA A 38 12.54 -0.96 22.15
C ALA A 38 13.80 -0.38 21.49
N SER A 39 13.65 0.34 20.36
CA SER A 39 14.77 0.95 19.65
C SER A 39 15.38 2.14 20.42
N VAL A 40 14.56 2.98 21.05
CA VAL A 40 15.04 4.07 21.92
C VAL A 40 15.88 3.52 23.08
N ARG A 41 15.47 2.40 23.68
CA ARG A 41 16.20 1.72 24.76
C ARG A 41 17.51 1.08 24.31
N LYS A 42 17.62 0.71 23.02
CA LYS A 42 18.89 0.24 22.42
C LYS A 42 19.86 1.39 22.06
N GLY A 43 19.48 2.65 22.33
CA GLY A 43 20.33 3.83 22.12
C GLY A 43 19.94 4.69 20.90
N ASN A 44 18.92 4.34 20.13
CA ASN A 44 18.45 5.17 19.02
C ASN A 44 17.50 6.29 19.51
N VAL A 45 18.10 7.31 20.12
CA VAL A 45 17.36 8.41 20.80
C VAL A 45 16.55 9.25 19.81
N THR A 46 16.91 9.27 18.53
CA THR A 46 16.21 10.04 17.51
C THR A 46 14.77 9.58 17.29
N LEU A 47 14.47 8.31 17.54
CA LEU A 47 13.13 7.76 17.44
C LEU A 47 12.21 8.15 18.61
N LYS A 48 12.72 8.79 19.66
CA LYS A 48 11.89 9.28 20.78
C LYS A 48 10.76 10.19 20.29
N ASN A 49 11.01 11.00 19.24
CA ASN A 49 10.03 11.92 18.67
C ASN A 49 8.88 11.22 17.91
N MET A 50 9.05 9.94 17.59
CA MET A 50 8.05 9.12 16.90
C MET A 50 7.11 8.40 17.87
N LEU A 51 7.39 8.44 19.16
CA LEU A 51 6.54 7.85 20.20
C LEU A 51 5.23 8.61 20.33
N VAL A 52 4.19 7.92 20.77
CA VAL A 52 2.93 8.54 21.14
C VAL A 52 3.17 9.61 22.18
N GLN A 53 2.69 10.82 21.92
CA GLN A 53 2.87 11.99 22.77
C GLN A 53 1.58 12.28 23.51
N MET A 54 1.68 12.54 24.81
CA MET A 54 0.53 12.87 25.65
C MET A 54 0.79 14.13 26.46
N ASN A 55 -0.27 14.85 26.80
CA ASN A 55 -0.25 15.93 27.79
C ASN A 55 -1.24 15.63 28.91
N TYR A 56 -0.84 15.95 30.15
CA TYR A 56 -1.59 15.69 31.36
C TYR A 56 -1.84 16.95 32.20
N SER A 57 -1.21 18.09 31.86
CA SER A 57 -1.13 19.25 32.74
C SER A 57 -2.02 20.42 32.29
N CYS A 58 -2.52 20.45 31.06
CA CYS A 58 -3.40 21.49 30.56
C CYS A 58 -4.62 20.96 29.81
N LEU A 59 -5.57 21.83 29.57
CA LEU A 59 -6.72 21.59 28.68
C LEU A 59 -6.48 22.30 27.33
N PRO A 60 -7.11 21.83 26.25
CA PRO A 60 -6.95 22.46 24.93
C PRO A 60 -7.48 23.90 24.90
N ASN A 61 -6.96 24.69 23.98
CA ASN A 61 -7.54 25.96 23.60
C ASN A 61 -8.94 25.76 22.98
N GLU A 62 -9.66 26.84 22.65
CA GLU A 62 -11.00 26.75 22.04
C GLU A 62 -10.99 26.11 20.64
N ASP A 63 -9.88 26.27 19.92
CA ASP A 63 -9.60 25.65 18.63
C ASP A 63 -9.02 24.23 18.73
N GLY A 64 -8.89 23.67 19.92
CA GLY A 64 -8.35 22.34 20.17
C GLY A 64 -6.82 22.28 20.22
N THR A 65 -6.11 23.39 20.07
CA THR A 65 -4.63 23.41 20.06
C THR A 65 -4.00 23.35 21.44
N LEU A 66 -2.76 22.82 21.52
CA LEU A 66 -1.95 22.77 22.73
C LEU A 66 -1.17 24.08 22.97
N LYS A 67 -0.64 24.69 21.89
CA LYS A 67 0.31 25.80 21.98
C LYS A 67 -0.31 27.03 22.65
N GLY A 68 0.36 27.50 23.70
CA GLY A 68 -0.09 28.69 24.43
C GLY A 68 -1.33 28.48 25.29
N SER A 69 -1.75 27.23 25.52
CA SER A 69 -2.84 26.97 26.46
C SER A 69 -2.46 27.42 27.88
N ALA A 70 -3.32 28.25 28.48
CA ALA A 70 -3.22 28.67 29.86
C ALA A 70 -4.24 27.96 30.78
N LYS A 71 -5.06 27.05 30.24
CA LYS A 71 -6.09 26.34 30.98
C LYS A 71 -5.49 25.10 31.65
N MET A 72 -5.32 25.12 32.97
CA MET A 72 -4.78 23.99 33.72
C MET A 72 -5.77 22.83 33.80
N SER A 73 -5.29 21.59 33.67
CA SER A 73 -6.07 20.38 33.96
C SER A 73 -6.11 20.11 35.48
N SER A 74 -6.94 19.14 35.89
CA SER A 74 -7.00 18.66 37.28
C SER A 74 -5.83 17.75 37.64
N THR A 75 -4.89 17.52 36.74
CA THR A 75 -3.73 16.67 36.93
C THR A 75 -2.43 17.37 36.57
N ILE A 76 -1.32 16.79 36.99
CA ILE A 76 0.05 17.24 36.70
C ILE A 76 0.85 16.07 36.17
N GLY A 77 1.48 16.27 35.01
CA GLY A 77 2.53 15.37 34.54
C GLY A 77 3.89 15.83 35.08
N MET A 78 4.65 14.90 35.62
CA MET A 78 6.00 15.09 36.16
C MET A 78 6.96 14.11 35.51
N ASP A 79 8.13 14.61 35.12
CA ASP A 79 9.22 13.83 34.55
C ASP A 79 10.38 13.77 35.51
N VAL A 80 10.84 12.58 35.84
CA VAL A 80 11.97 12.32 36.74
C VAL A 80 13.02 11.56 35.94
N ASP A 81 13.99 12.28 35.41
CA ASP A 81 15.03 11.76 34.52
C ASP A 81 16.37 11.54 35.27
N HIS A 82 17.29 10.83 34.62
CA HIS A 82 18.68 10.63 35.05
C HIS A 82 18.86 9.90 36.39
N ILE A 83 18.00 8.92 36.67
CA ILE A 83 18.14 8.05 37.80
C ILE A 83 19.20 6.97 37.48
N ALA A 84 20.15 6.76 38.42
CA ALA A 84 21.11 5.67 38.27
C ALA A 84 20.40 4.31 38.20
N LYS A 85 20.90 3.37 37.39
CA LYS A 85 20.23 2.07 37.17
C LYS A 85 20.00 1.30 38.46
N GLU A 86 20.92 1.43 39.40
CA GLU A 86 20.88 0.81 40.72
C GLU A 86 19.78 1.38 41.62
N GLU A 87 19.42 2.65 41.43
CA GLU A 87 18.42 3.39 42.21
C GLU A 87 17.00 3.34 41.60
N LEU A 88 16.84 2.92 40.34
CA LEU A 88 15.55 2.90 39.66
C LEU A 88 14.49 2.10 40.44
N LEU A 89 14.85 0.93 40.95
CA LEU A 89 13.92 0.09 41.70
C LEU A 89 13.50 0.75 43.02
N GLU A 90 14.44 1.35 43.74
CA GLU A 90 14.19 2.03 45.01
C GLU A 90 13.26 3.25 44.78
N VAL A 91 13.52 4.04 43.75
CA VAL A 91 12.68 5.20 43.39
C VAL A 91 11.28 4.76 43.03
N LYS A 92 11.12 3.68 42.23
CA LYS A 92 9.81 3.11 41.90
C LYS A 92 9.04 2.71 43.17
N GLU A 93 9.65 1.95 44.07
CA GLU A 93 9.02 1.50 45.32
C GLU A 93 8.61 2.70 46.17
N ARG A 94 9.46 3.73 46.28
CA ARG A 94 9.17 4.95 47.01
C ARG A 94 7.97 5.70 46.44
N ILE A 95 7.87 5.83 45.11
CA ILE A 95 6.72 6.45 44.44
C ILE A 95 5.44 5.66 44.74
N LEU A 96 5.48 4.32 44.66
CA LEU A 96 4.31 3.48 44.92
C LEU A 96 3.89 3.48 46.38
N GLN A 97 4.85 3.54 47.33
CA GLN A 97 4.55 3.67 48.75
C GLN A 97 3.84 5.00 49.09
N LYS A 98 4.16 6.07 48.36
CA LYS A 98 3.59 7.40 48.54
C LYS A 98 2.42 7.70 47.59
N LYS A 99 1.87 6.69 46.91
CA LYS A 99 0.83 6.87 45.87
C LYS A 99 -0.40 7.60 46.37
N ASP A 100 -0.87 7.28 47.57
CA ASP A 100 -2.07 7.87 48.19
C ASP A 100 -1.82 9.30 48.64
N ASP A 101 -0.66 9.57 49.24
CA ASP A 101 -0.24 10.91 49.69
C ASP A 101 -0.08 11.85 48.48
N LEU A 102 0.47 11.33 47.38
CA LEU A 102 0.68 12.06 46.13
C LEU A 102 -0.63 12.26 45.37
N GLY A 103 -1.59 11.35 45.51
CA GLY A 103 -2.74 11.21 44.60
C GLY A 103 -2.31 10.74 43.21
N LEU A 104 -1.44 9.71 43.17
CA LEU A 104 -0.88 9.15 41.92
C LEU A 104 -1.98 8.54 41.07
N LEU A 105 -1.99 8.88 39.78
CA LEU A 105 -2.92 8.38 38.77
C LEU A 105 -2.24 7.53 37.71
N MET A 106 -0.97 7.80 37.40
CA MET A 106 -0.18 7.00 36.47
C MET A 106 1.30 7.02 36.84
N LEU A 107 1.98 5.89 36.63
CA LEU A 107 3.42 5.75 36.71
C LEU A 107 3.90 4.90 35.56
N GLU A 108 4.82 5.42 34.77
CA GLU A 108 5.46 4.67 33.69
C GLU A 108 6.97 4.82 33.69
N LEU A 109 7.68 3.81 33.20
CA LEU A 109 9.10 3.90 32.94
C LEU A 109 9.34 4.83 31.76
N SER A 110 10.30 5.74 31.82
CA SER A 110 10.60 6.67 30.75
C SER A 110 11.05 5.94 29.47
N ALA A 111 10.92 6.58 28.31
CA ALA A 111 11.23 5.95 27.03
C ALA A 111 12.67 5.41 26.91
N ARG A 112 13.64 6.03 27.59
CA ARG A 112 15.04 5.55 27.68
C ARG A 112 15.25 4.47 28.71
N GLY A 113 14.31 4.30 29.63
CA GLY A 113 14.48 3.41 30.79
C GLY A 113 15.38 3.96 31.88
N GLU A 114 15.64 5.26 31.92
CA GLU A 114 16.54 5.96 32.85
C GLU A 114 15.80 6.88 33.81
N GLY A 115 14.50 6.74 33.96
CA GLY A 115 13.67 7.59 34.79
C GLY A 115 12.19 7.20 34.72
N TYR A 116 11.32 8.02 35.30
CA TYR A 116 9.89 7.78 35.35
C TYR A 116 9.09 9.00 34.95
N HIS A 117 8.00 8.79 34.21
CA HIS A 117 6.92 9.75 34.09
C HIS A 117 5.81 9.39 35.07
N LEU A 118 5.30 10.37 35.77
CA LEU A 118 4.18 10.18 36.66
C LEU A 118 3.13 11.25 36.47
N VAL A 119 1.88 10.89 36.73
CA VAL A 119 0.73 11.80 36.70
C VAL A 119 0.02 11.71 38.03
N PHE A 120 -0.23 12.85 38.66
CA PHE A 120 -0.89 12.92 39.98
C PHE A 120 -1.94 14.05 39.99
N LYS A 121 -2.80 14.01 41.02
CA LYS A 121 -3.86 15.00 41.21
C LYS A 121 -3.27 16.38 41.56
N ARG A 122 -3.72 17.39 40.80
CA ARG A 122 -3.33 18.79 41.06
C ARG A 122 -3.92 19.25 42.38
N ARG A 123 -3.10 19.92 43.20
CA ARG A 123 -3.53 20.74 44.32
C ARG A 123 -3.91 22.13 43.80
N PRO A 124 -5.22 22.50 43.84
CA PRO A 124 -5.69 23.73 43.18
C PRO A 124 -5.13 25.02 43.77
N GLU A 125 -4.75 24.96 45.02
CA GLU A 125 -4.18 26.08 45.77
C GLU A 125 -2.72 26.38 45.40
N LEU A 126 -2.04 25.45 44.74
CA LEU A 126 -0.65 25.58 44.31
C LEU A 126 -0.53 25.80 42.82
N SER A 127 0.43 26.62 42.42
CA SER A 127 0.82 26.77 41.01
C SER A 127 1.40 25.47 40.42
N GLN A 128 1.60 25.40 39.11
CA GLN A 128 2.23 24.25 38.44
C GLN A 128 3.61 23.93 39.08
N GLU A 129 4.44 24.94 39.25
CA GLU A 129 5.78 24.76 39.81
C GLU A 129 5.76 24.37 41.30
N GLU A 130 4.88 24.95 42.10
CA GLU A 130 4.73 24.60 43.51
C GLU A 130 4.23 23.17 43.69
N ASN A 131 3.31 22.69 42.88
CA ASN A 131 2.89 21.28 42.86
C ASN A 131 4.05 20.32 42.54
N LEU A 132 4.86 20.65 41.51
CA LEU A 132 6.02 19.84 41.14
C LEU A 132 7.08 19.84 42.27
N ARG A 133 7.33 20.97 42.91
CA ARG A 133 8.26 21.06 44.03
C ARG A 133 7.77 20.27 45.21
N TRP A 134 6.49 20.39 45.57
CA TRP A 134 5.88 19.60 46.63
C TRP A 134 6.00 18.09 46.38
N ALA A 135 5.68 17.65 45.17
CA ALA A 135 5.81 16.25 44.78
C ALA A 135 7.27 15.77 44.81
N SER A 136 8.20 16.60 44.36
CA SER A 136 9.65 16.36 44.41
C SER A 136 10.16 16.17 45.85
N GLU A 137 9.75 17.05 46.77
CA GLU A 137 10.08 16.98 48.18
C GLU A 137 9.46 15.73 48.86
N LEU A 138 8.19 15.41 48.55
CA LEU A 138 7.48 14.24 49.06
C LEU A 138 8.15 12.93 48.67
N LEU A 139 8.62 12.86 47.42
CA LEU A 139 9.22 11.67 46.84
C LEU A 139 10.73 11.59 47.00
N GLY A 140 11.39 12.68 47.41
CA GLY A 140 12.85 12.77 47.49
C GLY A 140 13.55 12.57 46.15
N VAL A 141 12.98 13.14 45.05
CA VAL A 141 13.51 13.06 43.69
C VAL A 141 13.54 14.44 43.04
N GLU A 142 14.45 14.67 42.11
CA GLU A 142 14.44 15.88 41.31
C GLU A 142 13.54 15.70 40.06
N TYR A 143 12.75 16.74 39.71
CA TYR A 143 11.94 16.75 38.52
C TYR A 143 12.61 17.53 37.39
N ASP A 144 12.36 17.14 36.13
CA ASP A 144 12.81 17.93 34.96
C ASP A 144 12.14 19.30 34.95
N LYS A 145 12.96 20.35 34.94
CA LYS A 145 12.50 21.76 34.94
C LYS A 145 11.59 22.10 33.78
N GLY A 146 11.63 21.33 32.68
CA GLY A 146 10.71 21.45 31.56
C GLY A 146 9.24 21.16 31.89
N ALA A 147 8.98 20.40 32.96
CA ALA A 147 7.62 20.09 33.43
C ALA A 147 6.89 21.31 34.06
N LYS A 148 7.57 22.42 34.30
CA LYS A 148 6.95 23.71 34.70
C LYS A 148 6.03 24.28 33.64
N ASP A 149 6.31 24.00 32.37
CA ASP A 149 5.43 24.35 31.28
C ASP A 149 4.27 23.33 31.21
N ILE A 150 3.05 23.82 31.45
CA ILE A 150 1.85 22.99 31.41
C ILE A 150 1.60 22.39 30.01
N THR A 151 2.16 22.97 28.97
CA THR A 151 2.07 22.48 27.58
C THR A 151 3.12 21.40 27.25
N ARG A 152 3.95 21.00 28.23
CA ARG A 152 4.94 19.93 28.09
C ARG A 152 4.27 18.64 27.63
N VAL A 153 4.84 18.00 26.61
CA VAL A 153 4.40 16.69 26.14
C VAL A 153 5.30 15.57 26.68
N PHE A 154 4.68 14.45 26.97
CA PHE A 154 5.35 13.25 27.46
C PHE A 154 5.38 12.21 26.35
N PHE A 155 6.55 11.66 26.09
CA PHE A 155 6.75 10.56 25.15
C PHE A 155 6.46 9.25 25.87
N THR A 156 5.31 8.66 25.59
CA THR A 156 4.83 7.48 26.32
C THR A 156 5.58 6.20 25.93
N THR A 157 5.50 5.20 26.78
CA THR A 157 6.04 3.86 26.54
C THR A 157 4.94 2.87 26.15
N THR A 158 5.18 1.56 26.27
CA THR A 158 4.17 0.52 26.02
C THR A 158 3.18 0.40 27.17
N ALA A 159 2.11 -0.38 27.00
CA ALA A 159 1.19 -0.71 28.08
C ALA A 159 1.54 -2.06 28.75
N SER A 160 2.78 -2.57 28.57
CA SER A 160 3.24 -3.73 29.33
C SER A 160 3.37 -3.39 30.83
N GLU A 161 3.27 -4.39 31.69
CA GLU A 161 3.40 -4.21 33.14
C GLU A 161 4.81 -3.69 33.57
N GLU A 162 5.82 -3.92 32.74
CA GLU A 162 7.17 -3.40 32.96
C GLU A 162 7.25 -1.90 32.64
N ASP A 163 6.48 -1.41 31.68
CA ASP A 163 6.51 -0.03 31.23
C ASP A 163 5.45 0.82 31.92
N LEU A 164 4.18 0.39 31.90
CA LEU A 164 3.08 1.07 32.58
C LEU A 164 2.83 0.42 33.96
N ILE A 165 3.59 0.89 34.94
CA ILE A 165 3.68 0.28 36.24
C ILE A 165 2.41 0.47 37.09
N TYR A 166 1.75 1.62 36.93
CA TYR A 166 0.53 1.95 37.67
C TYR A 166 -0.38 2.82 36.80
N LEU A 167 -1.66 2.53 36.83
CA LEU A 167 -2.70 3.34 36.16
C LEU A 167 -4.00 3.24 36.94
N ASP A 168 -4.53 4.39 37.34
CA ASP A 168 -5.82 4.53 38.00
C ASP A 168 -6.88 5.06 36.99
N ASP A 169 -8.07 4.43 36.95
CA ASP A 169 -9.15 4.81 36.04
C ASP A 169 -9.71 6.21 36.30
N GLU A 170 -9.45 6.77 37.48
CA GLU A 170 -9.84 8.14 37.81
C GLU A 170 -9.19 9.17 36.86
N ILE A 171 -8.06 8.85 36.24
CA ILE A 171 -7.38 9.71 35.26
C ILE A 171 -8.28 10.01 34.03
N PHE A 172 -9.23 9.12 33.70
CA PHE A 172 -10.17 9.25 32.57
C PHE A 172 -11.49 9.89 32.97
N GLN A 173 -11.78 10.07 34.28
CA GLN A 173 -13.04 10.60 34.75
C GLN A 173 -13.16 12.10 34.45
N ILE A 174 -14.37 12.50 34.02
CA ILE A 174 -14.72 13.89 33.83
C ILE A 174 -15.09 14.47 35.19
N ASN A 175 -14.33 15.44 35.70
CA ASN A 175 -14.82 16.26 36.79
C ASN A 175 -16.02 17.09 36.30
N GLN A 176 -17.24 16.63 36.56
CA GLN A 176 -18.46 17.43 36.43
C GLN A 176 -18.40 18.52 37.51
N VAL A 177 -17.80 19.66 37.16
CA VAL A 177 -18.13 20.89 37.85
C VAL A 177 -19.51 21.29 37.33
N LYS A 178 -20.50 21.19 38.23
CA LYS A 178 -21.86 21.70 38.00
C LYS A 178 -21.78 23.15 37.51
N SER A 179 -22.19 23.38 36.29
CA SER A 179 -22.71 24.67 35.83
C SER A 179 -24.09 24.40 35.29
N GLU A 180 -25.09 24.53 36.15
CA GLU A 180 -26.47 24.82 35.77
C GLU A 180 -26.52 26.22 35.17
N GLU A 181 -27.43 26.35 34.21
CA GLU A 181 -27.95 27.55 33.57
C GLU A 181 -27.10 28.19 32.45
N ARG A 182 -27.44 27.98 31.18
CA ARG A 182 -28.39 28.78 30.39
C ARG A 182 -28.67 28.19 29.03
N ARG A 183 -29.87 27.65 28.87
CA ARG A 183 -30.48 27.49 27.54
C ARG A 183 -30.94 28.91 27.08
N THR A 184 -30.43 29.38 26.01
CA THR A 184 -31.18 30.25 25.09
C THR A 184 -30.83 29.93 23.67
N LYS A 185 -31.88 29.71 22.92
CA LYS A 185 -31.95 29.48 21.49
C LYS A 185 -31.27 30.64 20.71
N ASN A 186 -30.51 30.32 19.68
CA ASN A 186 -30.73 31.00 18.39
C ASN A 186 -30.28 30.10 17.24
N LYS A 187 -31.22 29.90 16.35
CA LYS A 187 -31.04 29.38 15.00
C LYS A 187 -30.38 30.44 14.13
N SER A 188 -29.38 30.09 13.36
CA SER A 188 -29.21 30.60 12.01
C SER A 188 -28.33 29.65 11.22
N ASN A 189 -28.78 29.39 10.03
CA ASN A 189 -28.36 28.41 9.05
C ASN A 189 -27.01 28.73 8.36
N PRO A 190 -26.55 27.84 7.50
CA PRO A 190 -25.14 27.58 7.24
C PRO A 190 -24.65 28.31 5.99
N SER A 191 -23.40 28.56 5.91
CA SER A 191 -22.73 28.79 4.64
C SER A 191 -21.48 27.93 4.55
N ASP A 192 -21.50 27.11 3.52
CA ASP A 192 -20.42 26.34 2.94
C ASP A 192 -19.07 27.06 2.99
N ASN A 193 -18.07 26.31 3.35
CA ASN A 193 -16.86 26.20 2.51
C ASN A 193 -16.06 24.99 2.97
N GLY A 194 -16.17 23.93 2.17
CA GLY A 194 -15.30 22.77 2.28
C GLY A 194 -13.86 23.14 1.95
N ASN A 195 -12.96 22.73 2.82
CA ASN A 195 -11.57 22.50 2.48
C ASN A 195 -11.12 21.23 3.18
N SER A 196 -10.90 20.21 2.38
CA SER A 196 -10.32 18.94 2.79
C SER A 196 -8.90 19.16 3.29
N ASP A 197 -8.68 18.99 4.59
CA ASP A 197 -7.35 18.90 5.18
C ASP A 197 -6.72 17.55 4.79
N SER A 198 -5.86 17.56 3.79
CA SER A 198 -4.90 16.49 3.55
C SER A 198 -3.84 16.52 4.66
N ALA A 199 -3.49 15.35 5.21
CA ALA A 199 -2.45 15.21 6.21
C ALA A 199 -1.17 15.92 5.76
N LEU A 200 -0.51 16.62 6.70
CA LEU A 200 0.77 17.32 6.45
C LEU A 200 1.94 16.34 6.41
N GLU A 201 1.89 15.44 5.44
CA GLU A 201 2.86 14.37 5.24
C GLU A 201 3.32 14.34 3.78
N TYR A 202 4.57 13.96 3.58
CA TYR A 202 5.11 13.64 2.27
C TYR A 202 5.45 12.16 2.22
N ARG A 203 4.74 11.38 1.39
CA ARG A 203 4.93 9.92 1.23
C ARG A 203 4.85 9.14 2.55
N GLY A 204 3.91 9.49 3.41
CA GLY A 204 3.76 8.86 4.73
C GLY A 204 4.80 9.32 5.76
N ILE A 205 5.65 10.29 5.44
CA ILE A 205 6.61 10.90 6.36
C ILE A 205 6.08 12.28 6.76
N PRO A 206 5.82 12.53 8.06
CA PRO A 206 5.43 13.86 8.53
C PRO A 206 6.44 14.94 8.15
N TYR A 207 6.01 16.08 7.66
CA TYR A 207 6.92 17.18 7.34
C TYR A 207 7.77 17.62 8.53
N SER A 208 7.26 17.51 9.75
CA SER A 208 8.04 17.77 10.97
C SER A 208 9.27 16.88 11.08
N SER A 209 9.12 15.58 10.76
CA SER A 209 10.25 14.62 10.78
C SER A 209 11.27 14.95 9.68
N ILE A 210 10.80 15.36 8.50
CA ILE A 210 11.66 15.79 7.39
C ILE A 210 12.43 17.07 7.79
N ILE A 211 11.77 18.02 8.42
CA ILE A 211 12.37 19.30 8.86
C ILE A 211 13.41 19.04 9.96
N ASN A 212 13.08 18.24 10.97
CA ASN A 212 14.02 17.90 12.04
C ASN A 212 15.26 17.19 11.49
N ARG A 213 15.07 16.22 10.59
CA ARG A 213 16.19 15.54 9.96
C ARG A 213 17.02 16.45 9.07
N TRP A 214 16.36 17.41 8.38
CA TRP A 214 17.08 18.43 7.63
C TRP A 214 17.95 19.29 8.53
N TRP A 215 17.45 19.73 9.71
CA TRP A 215 18.23 20.47 10.70
C TRP A 215 19.45 19.67 11.17
N GLU A 216 19.27 18.40 11.54
CA GLU A 216 20.38 17.52 11.96
C GLU A 216 21.51 17.45 10.91
N LEU A 217 21.15 17.30 9.64
CA LEU A 217 22.12 17.20 8.55
C LEU A 217 22.70 18.55 8.11
N ASN A 218 22.13 19.68 8.56
CA ASN A 218 22.55 21.02 8.17
C ASN A 218 23.03 21.89 9.34
N GLY A 219 23.52 21.28 10.40
CA GLY A 219 24.17 21.97 11.52
C GLY A 219 23.24 22.43 12.64
N GLY A 220 22.04 21.82 12.75
CA GLY A 220 21.08 22.07 13.80
C GLY A 220 20.14 23.26 13.54
N GLU A 221 19.22 23.51 14.49
CA GLU A 221 18.33 24.68 14.43
C GLU A 221 19.13 25.98 14.53
N PRO A 222 18.76 27.03 13.74
CA PRO A 222 19.53 28.27 13.70
C PRO A 222 19.42 29.06 15.01
N GLN A 223 20.52 29.69 15.39
CA GLN A 223 20.57 30.64 16.49
C GLN A 223 20.09 32.05 16.08
N GLU A 224 19.90 32.91 17.05
CA GLU A 224 19.49 34.32 16.81
C GLU A 224 20.52 35.04 15.89
N GLY A 225 20.04 35.54 14.74
CA GLY A 225 20.90 36.14 13.70
C GLY A 225 21.04 35.32 12.41
N GLU A 226 20.88 34.01 12.44
CA GLU A 226 20.99 33.14 11.26
C GLU A 226 19.63 32.64 10.74
N ARG A 227 18.54 32.91 11.48
CA ARG A 227 17.20 32.38 11.24
C ARG A 227 16.69 32.59 9.83
N ASN A 228 16.78 33.82 9.31
CA ASN A 228 16.25 34.14 7.98
C ASN A 228 16.95 33.38 6.86
N VAL A 229 18.28 33.20 6.94
CA VAL A 229 19.06 32.49 5.92
C VAL A 229 18.75 31.00 5.98
N LYS A 230 18.73 30.41 7.18
CA LYS A 230 18.49 28.99 7.37
C LYS A 230 17.04 28.61 7.05
N LEU A 231 16.05 29.44 7.42
CA LEU A 231 14.64 29.21 7.06
C LEU A 231 14.42 29.35 5.56
N TYR A 232 15.11 30.29 4.89
CA TYR A 232 15.08 30.37 3.44
C TYR A 232 15.64 29.11 2.79
N GLN A 233 16.79 28.60 3.25
CA GLN A 233 17.39 27.35 2.76
C GLN A 233 16.45 26.16 2.98
N LEU A 234 15.83 26.05 4.16
CA LEU A 234 14.83 25.03 4.46
C LEU A 234 13.63 25.13 3.50
N ALA A 235 13.04 26.33 3.34
CA ALA A 235 11.90 26.53 2.45
C ALA A 235 12.22 26.21 0.99
N VAL A 236 13.42 26.56 0.50
CA VAL A 236 13.90 26.20 -0.84
C VAL A 236 14.00 24.69 -1.03
N ASN A 237 14.41 23.93 -0.02
CA ASN A 237 14.48 22.49 -0.09
C ASN A 237 13.09 21.83 0.02
N LEU A 238 12.23 22.32 0.92
CA LEU A 238 10.88 21.80 1.12
C LEU A 238 9.96 22.04 -0.08
N ARG A 239 10.12 23.16 -0.82
CA ARG A 239 9.23 23.49 -1.95
C ARG A 239 9.13 22.39 -3.01
N SER A 240 10.20 21.60 -3.17
CA SER A 240 10.24 20.51 -4.14
C SER A 240 9.35 19.31 -3.78
N ILE A 241 9.04 19.15 -2.50
CA ILE A 241 8.17 18.08 -1.97
C ILE A 241 6.79 18.62 -1.53
N CYS A 242 6.57 19.92 -1.69
CA CYS A 242 5.30 20.61 -1.41
C CYS A 242 4.64 21.13 -2.70
N ASP A 243 5.06 20.68 -3.87
CA ASP A 243 4.59 21.16 -5.18
C ASP A 243 4.63 22.69 -5.34
N ASN A 244 5.63 23.32 -4.73
CA ASN A 244 5.77 24.78 -4.66
C ASN A 244 4.56 25.51 -4.02
N ASN A 245 3.79 24.80 -3.19
CA ASN A 245 2.58 25.33 -2.56
C ASN A 245 2.95 26.25 -1.39
N LYS A 246 2.82 27.57 -1.61
CA LYS A 246 3.13 28.60 -0.61
C LYS A 246 2.29 28.48 0.67
N ALA A 247 1.01 28.14 0.54
CA ALA A 247 0.12 28.02 1.69
C ALA A 247 0.55 26.85 2.59
N LEU A 248 0.98 25.72 1.97
CA LEU A 248 1.50 24.58 2.69
C LEU A 248 2.85 24.92 3.34
N LEU A 249 3.78 25.57 2.62
CA LEU A 249 5.07 25.97 3.17
C LEU A 249 4.94 26.92 4.37
N LEU A 250 4.02 27.88 4.32
CA LEU A 250 3.73 28.76 5.47
C LEU A 250 3.21 28.00 6.70
N LYS A 251 2.56 26.87 6.49
CA LYS A 251 2.06 25.99 7.57
C LYS A 251 3.17 25.13 8.17
N ILE A 252 4.08 24.58 7.34
CA ILE A 252 5.07 23.57 7.79
C ILE A 252 6.41 24.18 8.21
N VAL A 253 6.84 25.30 7.63
CA VAL A 253 8.10 25.96 7.98
C VAL A 253 8.00 26.54 9.40
N PRO A 254 8.89 26.17 10.33
CA PRO A 254 8.82 26.64 11.71
C PRO A 254 9.10 28.15 11.79
N ARG A 255 8.37 28.87 12.63
CA ARG A 255 8.51 30.33 12.76
C ARG A 255 9.79 30.76 13.49
N LEU A 256 10.28 29.95 14.40
CA LEU A 256 11.48 30.21 15.22
C LEU A 256 11.53 31.65 15.81
N GLY A 257 10.35 32.19 16.16
CA GLY A 257 10.23 33.52 16.75
C GLY A 257 10.09 34.69 15.74
N LEU A 258 10.06 34.42 14.42
CA LEU A 258 9.76 35.42 13.40
C LEU A 258 8.27 35.77 13.37
N ASP A 259 7.95 37.00 12.98
CA ASP A 259 6.57 37.41 12.73
C ASP A 259 6.03 36.78 11.43
N GLU A 260 4.70 36.84 11.22
CA GLU A 260 4.07 36.22 10.06
C GLU A 260 4.46 36.90 8.74
N GLY A 261 4.72 38.21 8.76
CA GLY A 261 5.14 38.97 7.59
C GLY A 261 6.55 38.60 7.15
N GLU A 262 7.46 38.44 8.09
CA GLU A 262 8.83 37.98 7.83
C GLU A 262 8.89 36.59 7.27
N LEU A 263 8.16 35.62 7.89
CA LEU A 263 8.08 34.27 7.39
C LEU A 263 7.47 34.21 5.98
N ARG A 264 6.40 34.99 5.74
CA ARG A 264 5.78 35.11 4.42
C ARG A 264 6.77 35.63 3.37
N GLY A 265 7.57 36.61 3.71
CA GLY A 265 8.63 37.15 2.85
C GLY A 265 9.69 36.11 2.49
N ILE A 266 10.08 35.25 3.44
CA ILE A 266 11.02 34.14 3.25
C ILE A 266 10.43 33.11 2.31
N VAL A 267 9.19 32.64 2.56
CA VAL A 267 8.50 31.65 1.73
C VAL A 267 8.24 32.17 0.32
N ASP A 268 7.82 33.43 0.18
CA ASP A 268 7.62 34.07 -1.13
C ASP A 268 8.93 34.15 -1.91
N SER A 269 10.03 34.44 -1.24
CA SER A 269 11.36 34.48 -1.87
C SER A 269 11.83 33.08 -2.28
N ALA A 270 11.57 32.06 -1.46
CA ALA A 270 11.88 30.66 -1.78
C ALA A 270 11.08 30.13 -2.97
N CYS A 271 9.83 30.57 -3.14
CA CYS A 271 8.92 30.10 -4.18
C CYS A 271 8.98 30.89 -5.50
N LYS A 272 9.90 31.88 -5.65
CA LYS A 272 10.03 32.66 -6.89
C LYS A 272 10.33 31.79 -8.11
N GLU A 273 11.09 30.72 -7.92
CA GLU A 273 11.41 29.76 -8.98
C GLU A 273 10.77 28.43 -8.69
N ILE A 274 10.19 27.78 -9.70
CA ILE A 274 9.64 26.43 -9.59
C ILE A 274 10.80 25.42 -9.51
N PRO A 275 10.78 24.48 -8.54
CA PRO A 275 11.83 23.47 -8.43
C PRO A 275 11.82 22.53 -9.65
N LYS A 276 13.00 22.23 -10.19
CA LYS A 276 13.18 21.28 -11.31
C LYS A 276 13.15 19.81 -10.87
N GLY A 277 12.98 19.56 -9.59
CA GLY A 277 12.95 18.24 -8.95
C GLY A 277 13.35 18.34 -7.49
N ILE A 278 13.36 17.19 -6.82
CA ILE A 278 13.81 17.09 -5.42
C ILE A 278 15.31 17.36 -5.36
N SER A 279 15.74 18.27 -4.48
CA SER A 279 17.15 18.58 -4.30
C SER A 279 17.91 17.35 -3.77
N LYS A 280 19.22 17.23 -4.10
CA LYS A 280 20.06 16.14 -3.61
C LYS A 280 20.00 16.05 -2.07
N MET A 281 20.09 17.19 -1.39
CA MET A 281 19.99 17.27 0.07
C MET A 281 18.63 16.75 0.60
N MET A 282 17.53 17.14 -0.02
CA MET A 282 16.21 16.68 0.41
C MET A 282 16.01 15.19 0.13
N LYS A 283 16.61 14.68 -0.96
CA LYS A 283 16.62 13.25 -1.24
C LYS A 283 17.41 12.49 -0.17
N GLU A 284 18.60 12.96 0.20
CA GLU A 284 19.39 12.38 1.30
C GLU A 284 18.63 12.39 2.65
N VAL A 285 17.89 13.45 2.94
CA VAL A 285 17.03 13.54 4.13
C VAL A 285 15.94 12.46 4.09
N ILE A 286 15.21 12.36 2.99
CA ILE A 286 14.12 11.38 2.82
C ILE A 286 14.68 9.96 2.86
N ASP A 287 15.72 9.68 2.08
CA ASP A 287 16.38 8.37 2.04
C ASP A 287 16.93 7.97 3.41
N SER A 288 17.48 8.93 4.19
CA SER A 288 17.96 8.65 5.54
C SER A 288 16.83 8.31 6.52
N ILE A 289 15.66 8.92 6.38
CA ILE A 289 14.49 8.58 7.19
C ILE A 289 13.94 7.21 6.78
N GLN A 290 13.87 6.95 5.48
CA GLN A 290 13.42 5.66 4.95
C GLN A 290 14.40 4.52 5.28
N ASN A 291 15.72 4.78 5.21
CA ASN A 291 16.74 3.83 5.64
C ASN A 291 16.72 3.59 7.15
N ILE A 292 16.43 4.61 7.97
CA ILE A 292 16.20 4.42 9.40
C ILE A 292 14.94 3.58 9.63
N GLN A 293 13.90 3.76 8.81
CA GLN A 293 12.71 2.92 8.85
C GLN A 293 13.02 1.47 8.41
N SER A 294 13.84 1.28 7.36
CA SER A 294 14.23 -0.05 6.88
C SER A 294 15.27 -0.75 7.79
N LEU A 295 16.18 -0.02 8.45
CA LEU A 295 17.08 -0.56 9.46
C LEU A 295 16.33 -0.96 10.74
N ASN A 296 15.23 -0.27 11.06
CA ASN A 296 14.37 -0.63 12.17
C ASN A 296 13.47 -1.84 11.88
N ASP A 297 13.18 -2.11 10.58
CA ASP A 297 12.51 -3.35 10.16
C ASP A 297 13.43 -4.58 10.32
N SER A 298 14.75 -4.41 10.30
CA SER A 298 15.71 -5.51 10.50
C SER A 298 16.02 -5.84 11.98
N ASP A 299 15.72 -4.94 12.92
CA ASP A 299 15.95 -5.11 14.37
C ASP A 299 14.67 -5.37 15.19
N ILE A 300 13.52 -5.44 14.55
CA ILE A 300 12.29 -5.99 15.15
C ILE A 300 12.55 -7.50 15.32
N PRO A 301 12.35 -8.11 16.51
CA PRO A 301 12.32 -9.57 16.61
C PRO A 301 11.34 -10.03 15.53
N ASP A 302 11.84 -10.84 14.59
CA ASP A 302 11.13 -11.26 13.38
C ASP A 302 9.66 -11.50 13.72
N GLU A 303 8.77 -10.62 13.25
CA GLU A 303 7.37 -11.03 13.15
C GLU A 303 7.40 -12.35 12.38
N PRO A 304 6.70 -13.40 12.87
CA PRO A 304 6.65 -14.63 12.13
C PRO A 304 6.28 -14.27 10.71
N SER A 305 7.12 -14.67 9.77
CA SER A 305 6.95 -14.38 8.36
C SER A 305 5.51 -14.72 7.95
N TYR A 306 4.96 -14.11 6.91
CA TYR A 306 3.62 -14.50 6.45
C TYR A 306 3.47 -16.02 6.31
N TYR A 307 4.54 -16.70 5.91
CA TYR A 307 4.56 -18.15 5.82
C TYR A 307 4.41 -18.85 7.18
N GLU A 308 5.11 -18.41 8.21
CA GLU A 308 5.03 -18.97 9.57
C GLU A 308 3.66 -18.77 10.22
N ARG A 309 2.92 -17.75 9.77
CA ARG A 309 1.55 -17.48 10.20
C ARG A 309 0.50 -18.32 9.44
N LEU A 310 0.90 -19.00 8.35
CA LEU A 310 -0.01 -19.88 7.62
C LEU A 310 -0.26 -21.18 8.39
N PRO A 311 -1.48 -21.70 8.37
CA PRO A 311 -1.76 -23.05 8.87
C PRO A 311 -1.04 -24.10 8.03
N LYS A 312 -1.09 -25.37 8.48
CA LYS A 312 -0.59 -26.49 7.67
C LYS A 312 -1.26 -26.49 6.29
N MET A 313 -0.46 -26.42 5.24
CA MET A 313 -0.94 -26.38 3.88
C MET A 313 -1.46 -27.75 3.41
N PRO A 314 -2.49 -27.77 2.56
CA PRO A 314 -3.00 -28.99 1.97
C PRO A 314 -2.01 -29.60 0.97
N MET A 315 -2.19 -30.89 0.68
CA MET A 315 -1.43 -31.63 -0.34
C MET A 315 -1.45 -30.88 -1.67
N GLY A 316 -0.36 -30.95 -2.39
CA GLY A 316 -0.11 -30.20 -3.62
C GLY A 316 0.42 -28.79 -3.33
N VAL A 317 -0.26 -28.01 -2.49
CA VAL A 317 0.22 -26.68 -2.05
C VAL A 317 1.44 -26.81 -1.14
N ARG A 318 1.40 -27.73 -0.19
CA ARG A 318 2.51 -28.02 0.74
C ARG A 318 3.76 -28.44 -0.04
N GLU A 319 3.63 -29.43 -0.92
CA GLU A 319 4.73 -29.92 -1.77
C GLU A 319 5.31 -28.80 -2.66
N SER A 320 4.45 -27.92 -3.17
CA SER A 320 4.88 -26.76 -3.95
C SER A 320 5.74 -25.78 -3.16
N ILE A 321 5.37 -25.51 -1.91
CA ILE A 321 6.09 -24.59 -1.01
C ILE A 321 7.40 -25.23 -0.53
N GLU A 322 7.36 -26.49 -0.14
CA GLU A 322 8.56 -27.24 0.30
C GLU A 322 9.62 -27.33 -0.81
N ALA A 323 9.17 -27.44 -2.07
CA ALA A 323 10.06 -27.54 -3.23
C ALA A 323 10.86 -26.24 -3.52
N VAL A 324 10.42 -25.09 -3.00
CA VAL A 324 11.05 -23.77 -3.24
C VAL A 324 11.66 -23.16 -1.98
N GLY A 325 11.36 -23.73 -0.83
CA GLY A 325 11.80 -23.25 0.47
C GLY A 325 10.96 -22.11 1.08
N PRO A 326 11.17 -21.82 2.37
CA PRO A 326 10.31 -20.91 3.15
C PRO A 326 10.28 -19.48 2.60
N ASN A 327 11.40 -18.98 2.11
CA ASN A 327 11.54 -17.60 1.61
C ASN A 327 10.70 -17.32 0.35
N LEU A 328 10.39 -18.34 -0.44
CA LEU A 328 9.56 -18.23 -1.65
C LEU A 328 8.13 -18.76 -1.45
N SER A 329 7.72 -19.09 -0.24
CA SER A 329 6.43 -19.71 0.07
C SER A 329 5.25 -18.86 -0.39
N MET A 330 5.18 -17.60 0.02
CA MET A 330 4.08 -16.70 -0.37
C MET A 330 4.09 -16.36 -1.86
N PRO A 331 5.23 -16.06 -2.49
CA PRO A 331 5.32 -15.91 -3.95
C PRO A 331 4.84 -17.17 -4.69
N THR A 332 5.24 -18.36 -4.25
CA THR A 332 4.83 -19.63 -4.86
C THR A 332 3.33 -19.89 -4.69
N LEU A 333 2.79 -19.68 -3.48
CA LEU A 333 1.34 -19.76 -3.25
C LEU A 333 0.57 -18.84 -4.20
N THR A 334 1.04 -17.60 -4.36
CA THR A 334 0.43 -16.64 -5.28
C THR A 334 0.55 -17.08 -6.75
N ALA A 335 1.65 -17.73 -7.11
CA ALA A 335 1.90 -18.19 -8.48
C ALA A 335 1.06 -19.41 -8.87
N ILE A 336 0.84 -20.38 -7.93
CA ILE A 336 0.11 -21.63 -8.23
C ILE A 336 -1.40 -21.46 -8.18
N CYS A 337 -1.95 -20.50 -7.42
CA CYS A 337 -3.40 -20.33 -7.32
C CYS A 337 -4.12 -20.09 -8.66
N PRO A 338 -3.60 -19.28 -9.62
CA PRO A 338 -4.19 -19.20 -10.95
C PRO A 338 -4.16 -20.56 -11.69
N CYS A 339 -3.13 -21.36 -11.51
CA CYS A 339 -3.05 -22.69 -12.08
C CYS A 339 -4.11 -23.62 -11.49
N ILE A 340 -4.22 -23.68 -10.15
CA ILE A 340 -5.24 -24.45 -9.43
C ILE A 340 -6.65 -24.04 -9.87
N GLY A 341 -6.92 -22.73 -9.95
CA GLY A 341 -8.20 -22.22 -10.44
C GLY A 341 -8.50 -22.61 -11.89
N ALA A 342 -7.49 -22.72 -12.74
CA ALA A 342 -7.64 -23.20 -14.11
C ALA A 342 -7.89 -24.71 -14.20
N LEU A 343 -7.31 -25.49 -13.29
CA LEU A 343 -7.57 -26.94 -13.19
C LEU A 343 -8.99 -27.19 -12.69
N ALA A 344 -9.42 -26.52 -11.64
CA ALA A 344 -10.79 -26.57 -11.11
C ALA A 344 -11.77 -25.75 -11.98
N THR A 345 -11.71 -25.94 -13.29
CA THR A 345 -12.39 -25.09 -14.29
C THR A 345 -13.91 -25.09 -14.18
N GLY A 346 -14.50 -26.18 -13.68
CA GLY A 346 -15.95 -26.29 -13.49
C GLY A 346 -16.47 -25.61 -12.21
N VAL A 347 -15.60 -25.22 -11.30
CA VAL A 347 -15.97 -24.68 -10.00
C VAL A 347 -16.31 -23.19 -10.13
N ARG A 348 -17.44 -22.79 -9.51
CA ARG A 348 -17.88 -21.40 -9.39
C ARG A 348 -18.08 -21.08 -7.92
N LEU A 349 -17.41 -20.04 -7.47
CA LEU A 349 -17.56 -19.52 -6.11
C LEU A 349 -18.55 -18.35 -6.12
N ASP A 350 -19.55 -18.40 -5.24
CA ASP A 350 -20.38 -17.23 -4.95
C ASP A 350 -19.63 -16.31 -3.98
N VAL A 351 -19.40 -15.08 -4.42
CA VAL A 351 -18.77 -14.02 -3.62
C VAL A 351 -19.70 -12.82 -3.62
N HIS A 352 -20.29 -12.52 -2.48
CA HIS A 352 -21.22 -11.40 -2.30
C HIS A 352 -22.37 -11.41 -3.33
N GLY A 353 -22.95 -12.59 -3.58
CA GLY A 353 -24.05 -12.77 -4.53
C GLY A 353 -23.63 -12.82 -6.01
N THR A 354 -22.35 -12.83 -6.29
CA THR A 354 -21.84 -12.93 -7.66
C THR A 354 -21.13 -14.27 -7.88
N LYS A 355 -21.69 -15.11 -8.76
CA LYS A 355 -21.17 -16.46 -9.07
C LYS A 355 -20.09 -16.38 -10.13
N ASN A 356 -18.85 -16.35 -9.71
CA ASN A 356 -17.69 -16.29 -10.59
C ASN A 356 -16.86 -17.56 -10.55
N SER A 357 -16.24 -17.90 -11.68
CA SER A 357 -15.19 -18.93 -11.72
C SER A 357 -13.96 -18.45 -10.94
N LEU A 358 -13.04 -19.39 -10.67
CA LEU A 358 -11.80 -19.11 -9.94
C LEU A 358 -10.77 -18.43 -10.86
N ASN A 359 -11.16 -17.27 -11.39
CA ASN A 359 -10.33 -16.47 -12.30
C ASN A 359 -9.31 -15.67 -11.50
N LEU A 360 -8.04 -15.91 -11.74
CA LEU A 360 -6.92 -15.29 -11.04
C LEU A 360 -5.83 -14.86 -12.03
N ILE A 361 -5.20 -13.74 -11.73
CA ILE A 361 -4.04 -13.23 -12.45
C ILE A 361 -2.99 -12.89 -11.40
N SER A 362 -1.80 -13.47 -11.50
CA SER A 362 -0.71 -13.21 -10.57
C SER A 362 0.54 -12.67 -11.24
N TYR A 363 1.28 -11.89 -10.49
CA TYR A 363 2.59 -11.39 -10.88
C TYR A 363 3.59 -11.54 -9.73
N ILE A 364 4.64 -12.31 -9.96
CA ILE A 364 5.72 -12.52 -9.00
C ILE A 364 6.86 -11.57 -9.37
N ALA A 365 6.99 -10.51 -8.58
CA ALA A 365 7.99 -9.47 -8.79
C ALA A 365 9.26 -9.76 -7.99
N GLY A 366 10.39 -9.81 -8.66
CA GLY A 366 11.69 -10.02 -8.03
C GLY A 366 12.83 -9.55 -8.92
N ASP A 367 13.89 -9.07 -8.31
CA ASP A 367 15.10 -8.69 -9.00
C ASP A 367 15.82 -9.90 -9.59
N PHE A 368 16.92 -9.67 -10.30
CA PHE A 368 17.76 -10.76 -10.78
C PHE A 368 18.31 -11.56 -9.58
N ALA A 369 18.51 -12.86 -9.74
CA ALA A 369 18.97 -13.78 -8.71
C ALA A 369 18.03 -13.93 -7.47
N SER A 370 16.78 -13.50 -7.53
CA SER A 370 15.81 -13.60 -6.43
C SER A 370 15.18 -14.99 -6.27
N GLY A 371 15.65 -16.00 -7.00
CA GLY A 371 15.16 -17.39 -6.90
C GLY A 371 13.82 -17.67 -7.60
N LYS A 372 13.20 -16.68 -8.28
CA LYS A 372 11.89 -16.86 -8.93
C LYS A 372 11.84 -17.98 -9.97
N GLY A 373 12.97 -18.39 -10.55
CA GLY A 373 13.07 -19.53 -11.46
C GLY A 373 12.75 -20.88 -10.81
N ASN A 374 12.82 -20.97 -9.48
CA ASN A 374 12.46 -22.20 -8.76
C ASN A 374 10.94 -22.48 -8.80
N ILE A 375 10.11 -21.52 -9.20
CA ILE A 375 8.67 -21.66 -9.36
C ILE A 375 8.31 -22.42 -10.64
N ASP A 376 9.14 -22.35 -11.68
CA ASP A 376 8.88 -22.99 -12.98
C ASP A 376 8.62 -24.48 -12.87
N PRO A 377 9.47 -25.30 -12.20
CA PRO A 377 9.24 -26.73 -12.07
C PRO A 377 7.97 -27.08 -11.30
N VAL A 378 7.55 -26.20 -10.38
CA VAL A 378 6.31 -26.35 -9.61
C VAL A 378 5.09 -26.13 -10.52
N ILE A 379 5.07 -25.08 -11.31
CA ILE A 379 4.01 -24.82 -12.30
C ILE A 379 3.96 -25.96 -13.34
N GLU A 380 5.13 -26.49 -13.74
CA GLU A 380 5.22 -27.64 -14.64
C GLU A 380 4.54 -28.87 -14.06
N ALA A 381 4.76 -29.16 -12.77
CA ALA A 381 4.12 -30.28 -12.08
C ALA A 381 2.58 -30.13 -12.07
N TRP A 382 2.06 -28.97 -11.70
CA TRP A 382 0.61 -28.68 -11.70
C TRP A 382 -0.03 -28.79 -13.09
N THR A 383 0.67 -28.43 -14.14
CA THR A 383 0.14 -28.40 -15.51
C THR A 383 0.42 -29.65 -16.32
N SER A 384 1.14 -30.61 -15.77
CA SER A 384 1.68 -31.80 -16.48
C SER A 384 0.60 -32.58 -17.25
N GLU A 385 -0.54 -32.86 -16.63
CA GLU A 385 -1.64 -33.59 -17.26
C GLU A 385 -2.30 -32.80 -18.41
N VAL A 386 -2.58 -31.52 -18.18
CA VAL A 386 -3.16 -30.65 -19.20
C VAL A 386 -2.21 -30.50 -20.38
N LYS A 387 -0.91 -30.37 -20.14
CA LYS A 387 0.12 -30.34 -21.20
C LYS A 387 0.20 -31.66 -21.98
N ALA A 388 0.02 -32.79 -21.32
CA ALA A 388 -0.04 -34.09 -22.00
C ALA A 388 -1.24 -34.19 -22.96
N ILE A 389 -2.40 -33.66 -22.54
CA ILE A 389 -3.61 -33.60 -23.37
C ILE A 389 -3.37 -32.60 -24.53
N ASP A 390 -2.86 -31.42 -24.22
CA ASP A 390 -2.58 -30.37 -25.23
C ASP A 390 -1.56 -30.81 -26.27
N LYS A 391 -0.60 -31.65 -25.89
CA LYS A 391 0.39 -32.21 -26.81
C LYS A 391 -0.27 -32.99 -27.95
N VAL A 392 -1.30 -33.80 -27.66
CA VAL A 392 -2.06 -34.56 -28.67
C VAL A 392 -2.74 -33.59 -29.65
N TYR A 393 -3.33 -32.49 -29.13
CA TYR A 393 -3.96 -31.50 -29.98
C TYR A 393 -2.93 -30.74 -30.83
N LEU A 394 -1.80 -30.38 -30.28
CA LEU A 394 -0.73 -29.67 -31.03
C LEU A 394 -0.08 -30.58 -32.10
N GLU A 395 -0.02 -31.88 -31.89
CA GLU A 395 0.39 -32.86 -32.92
C GLU A 395 -0.61 -32.88 -34.07
N GLN A 396 -1.91 -32.92 -33.79
CA GLN A 396 -2.98 -32.87 -34.80
C GLN A 396 -2.90 -31.54 -35.60
N GLU A 397 -2.69 -30.41 -34.92
CA GLU A 397 -2.52 -29.11 -35.59
C GLU A 397 -1.26 -29.09 -36.46
N SER A 398 -0.17 -29.66 -36.00
CA SER A 398 1.07 -29.81 -36.80
C SER A 398 0.88 -30.62 -38.05
N GLU A 399 0.11 -31.71 -37.94
CA GLU A 399 -0.25 -32.56 -39.09
C GLU A 399 -1.14 -31.77 -40.08
N TRP A 400 -2.16 -31.04 -39.60
CA TRP A 400 -3.00 -30.19 -40.44
C TRP A 400 -2.15 -29.11 -41.17
N ARG A 401 -1.24 -28.45 -40.47
CA ARG A 401 -0.33 -27.47 -41.08
C ARG A 401 0.53 -28.09 -42.16
N ARG A 402 0.99 -29.34 -41.97
CA ARG A 402 1.75 -30.07 -42.99
C ARG A 402 0.89 -30.43 -44.23
N LYS A 403 -0.33 -30.89 -44.02
CA LYS A 403 -1.29 -31.17 -45.08
C LYS A 403 -1.64 -29.90 -45.89
N LYS A 404 -1.92 -28.79 -45.19
CA LYS A 404 -2.22 -27.49 -45.78
C LYS A 404 -1.07 -26.96 -46.66
N ARG A 405 0.17 -27.12 -46.22
CA ARG A 405 1.35 -26.73 -46.99
C ARG A 405 1.58 -27.64 -48.23
N ALA A 406 1.20 -28.87 -48.15
CA ALA A 406 1.33 -29.84 -49.24
C ALA A 406 0.24 -29.71 -50.30
N ALA A 407 -0.91 -29.16 -49.97
CA ALA A 407 -2.02 -28.95 -50.91
C ALA A 407 -1.64 -27.94 -52.00
N LYS A 408 -1.76 -28.39 -53.29
CA LYS A 408 -1.39 -27.56 -54.45
C LYS A 408 -2.47 -26.55 -54.83
N ASN A 409 -3.75 -26.87 -54.57
CA ASN A 409 -4.91 -26.07 -54.89
C ASN A 409 -5.62 -25.57 -53.62
N LYS A 410 -6.22 -24.36 -53.68
CA LYS A 410 -7.01 -23.81 -52.58
C LYS A 410 -8.23 -24.68 -52.20
N GLU A 411 -8.84 -25.32 -53.17
CA GLU A 411 -10.02 -26.19 -53.00
C GLU A 411 -9.70 -27.53 -52.29
N GLU A 412 -8.42 -27.93 -52.26
CA GLU A 412 -7.96 -29.16 -51.59
C GLU A 412 -7.37 -28.87 -50.19
N GLN A 413 -7.42 -27.62 -49.71
CA GLN A 413 -6.88 -27.30 -48.39
C GLN A 413 -7.80 -27.83 -47.30
N PRO A 414 -7.24 -28.58 -46.32
CA PRO A 414 -8.03 -29.06 -45.21
C PRO A 414 -8.50 -27.92 -44.30
N GLU A 415 -9.73 -28.03 -43.81
CA GLU A 415 -10.25 -27.10 -42.80
C GLU A 415 -9.38 -27.08 -41.55
N GLU A 416 -9.29 -25.91 -40.93
CA GLU A 416 -8.53 -25.73 -39.70
C GLU A 416 -9.25 -26.39 -38.53
N PRO A 417 -8.59 -27.31 -37.82
CA PRO A 417 -9.22 -27.96 -36.68
C PRO A 417 -9.31 -26.98 -35.50
N LYS A 418 -10.48 -26.85 -34.91
CA LYS A 418 -10.71 -26.08 -33.68
C LYS A 418 -10.39 -26.94 -32.44
N LEU A 419 -9.14 -26.93 -32.01
CA LEU A 419 -8.64 -27.79 -30.95
C LEU A 419 -8.62 -27.08 -29.60
N PRO A 420 -9.08 -27.71 -28.53
CA PRO A 420 -9.23 -27.09 -27.22
C PRO A 420 -7.91 -27.09 -26.41
N VAL A 421 -6.88 -26.46 -26.97
CA VAL A 421 -5.59 -26.27 -26.29
C VAL A 421 -5.77 -25.26 -25.15
N ARG A 422 -5.34 -25.62 -23.95
CA ARG A 422 -5.56 -24.85 -22.73
C ARG A 422 -4.31 -24.14 -22.21
N ILE A 423 -3.11 -24.66 -22.46
CA ILE A 423 -1.86 -23.99 -22.06
C ILE A 423 -1.43 -23.05 -23.20
N LEU A 424 -1.59 -21.74 -22.99
CA LEU A 424 -1.40 -20.74 -24.01
C LEU A 424 -0.19 -19.85 -23.70
N THR A 425 0.62 -19.57 -24.72
CA THR A 425 1.75 -18.63 -24.57
C THR A 425 1.28 -17.17 -24.57
N LEU A 426 1.88 -16.35 -23.72
CA LEU A 426 1.72 -14.88 -23.73
C LEU A 426 2.47 -14.21 -24.91
N ASN A 427 3.34 -14.97 -25.58
CA ASN A 427 3.98 -14.51 -26.80
C ASN A 427 3.05 -14.68 -28.01
N ASN A 428 1.97 -13.90 -28.04
CA ASN A 428 0.88 -14.08 -28.97
C ASN A 428 0.35 -12.71 -29.49
N THR A 429 -0.56 -12.73 -30.47
CA THR A 429 -1.37 -11.57 -30.84
C THR A 429 -2.74 -11.66 -30.18
N VAL A 430 -3.41 -10.52 -29.97
CA VAL A 430 -4.77 -10.48 -29.41
C VAL A 430 -5.76 -11.32 -30.25
N ALA A 431 -5.62 -11.30 -31.57
CA ALA A 431 -6.48 -12.08 -32.47
C ALA A 431 -6.33 -13.59 -32.27
N ASN A 432 -5.08 -14.09 -32.34
CA ASN A 432 -4.83 -15.52 -32.20
C ASN A 432 -5.13 -16.02 -30.79
N LEU A 433 -4.86 -15.18 -29.77
CA LEU A 433 -5.20 -15.53 -28.38
C LEU A 433 -6.73 -15.62 -28.20
N ALA A 434 -7.49 -14.67 -28.76
CA ALA A 434 -8.95 -14.68 -28.71
C ALA A 434 -9.53 -15.95 -29.38
N GLU A 435 -8.98 -16.34 -30.52
CA GLU A 435 -9.38 -17.58 -31.19
C GLU A 435 -9.07 -18.83 -30.36
N ARG A 436 -7.87 -18.90 -29.78
CA ARG A 436 -7.50 -20.00 -28.88
C ARG A 436 -8.44 -20.07 -27.67
N LEU A 437 -8.75 -18.94 -27.05
CA LEU A 437 -9.66 -18.86 -25.90
C LEU A 437 -11.10 -19.24 -26.26
N ALA A 438 -11.55 -18.91 -27.46
CA ALA A 438 -12.86 -19.34 -27.96
C ALA A 438 -12.95 -20.88 -28.17
N ASN A 439 -11.81 -21.52 -28.45
CA ASN A 439 -11.75 -22.96 -28.73
C ASN A 439 -11.50 -23.84 -27.48
N THR A 440 -11.48 -23.28 -26.26
CA THR A 440 -11.19 -24.05 -25.01
C THR A 440 -12.33 -24.94 -24.52
N ASP A 441 -13.42 -25.06 -25.27
CA ASP A 441 -14.60 -25.87 -24.92
C ASP A 441 -15.20 -25.49 -23.55
N GLY A 442 -15.23 -24.18 -23.26
CA GLY A 442 -15.77 -23.64 -22.00
C GLY A 442 -14.90 -23.92 -20.76
N LYS A 443 -13.66 -24.36 -20.94
CA LYS A 443 -12.69 -24.59 -19.87
C LYS A 443 -11.72 -23.41 -19.77
N HIS A 444 -11.10 -23.27 -18.59
CA HIS A 444 -10.05 -22.26 -18.43
C HIS A 444 -8.82 -22.60 -19.29
N ALA A 445 -8.31 -21.59 -19.98
CA ALA A 445 -6.92 -21.58 -20.40
C ALA A 445 -6.03 -21.09 -19.24
N PHE A 446 -4.79 -21.52 -19.28
CA PHE A 446 -3.74 -21.05 -18.37
C PHE A 446 -2.52 -20.58 -19.16
N SER A 447 -1.93 -19.47 -18.73
CA SER A 447 -0.69 -18.97 -19.29
C SER A 447 0.33 -18.73 -18.18
N PHE A 448 1.54 -19.18 -18.42
CA PHE A 448 2.67 -18.94 -17.55
C PHE A 448 3.83 -18.33 -18.34
N THR A 449 4.49 -17.33 -17.77
CA THR A 449 5.77 -16.83 -18.28
C THR A 449 6.74 -16.59 -17.13
N PRO A 450 7.95 -17.18 -17.19
CA PRO A 450 9.01 -16.92 -16.23
C PRO A 450 9.65 -15.53 -16.41
N GLU A 451 9.49 -14.93 -17.60
CA GLU A 451 10.08 -13.63 -17.96
C GLU A 451 9.03 -12.69 -18.56
N ALA A 452 8.34 -11.96 -17.69
CA ALA A 452 7.34 -10.97 -18.10
C ALA A 452 7.94 -9.76 -18.84
N ASP A 453 9.24 -9.57 -18.81
CA ASP A 453 9.95 -8.52 -19.56
C ASP A 453 9.69 -8.61 -21.06
N THR A 454 9.65 -9.83 -21.60
CA THR A 454 9.35 -10.08 -23.02
C THR A 454 7.91 -9.73 -23.38
N VAL A 455 6.97 -9.98 -22.47
CA VAL A 455 5.55 -9.62 -22.62
C VAL A 455 5.39 -8.11 -22.55
N ALA A 456 6.00 -7.46 -21.56
CA ALA A 456 5.94 -6.02 -21.34
C ALA A 456 6.48 -5.19 -22.52
N GLN A 457 7.46 -5.70 -23.26
CA GLN A 457 7.96 -5.05 -24.46
C GLN A 457 6.95 -5.09 -25.62
N LYS A 458 6.20 -6.18 -25.76
CA LYS A 458 5.21 -6.37 -26.84
C LYS A 458 3.94 -5.59 -26.60
N TRP A 459 3.52 -5.42 -25.36
CA TRP A 459 2.28 -4.71 -25.00
C TRP A 459 2.29 -3.21 -25.34
N LYS A 460 3.37 -2.69 -25.88
CA LYS A 460 3.43 -1.33 -26.43
C LYS A 460 2.59 -1.14 -27.70
N THR A 461 2.18 -2.23 -28.34
CA THR A 461 1.38 -2.18 -29.58
C THR A 461 -0.06 -2.62 -29.31
N ALA A 462 -1.03 -1.93 -29.89
CA ALA A 462 -2.44 -2.28 -29.76
C ALA A 462 -2.78 -3.72 -30.23
N MET A 463 -1.94 -4.31 -31.06
CA MET A 463 -2.11 -5.68 -31.57
C MET A 463 -1.74 -6.76 -30.54
N SER A 464 -1.05 -6.40 -29.46
CA SER A 464 -0.56 -7.33 -28.44
C SER A 464 -0.83 -6.85 -27.00
N ASP A 465 -1.69 -5.85 -26.81
CA ASP A 465 -2.13 -5.39 -25.49
C ASP A 465 -3.29 -6.25 -25.00
N PHE A 466 -2.99 -7.14 -24.07
CA PHE A 466 -3.97 -8.04 -23.46
C PHE A 466 -4.64 -7.47 -22.21
N SER A 467 -4.35 -6.24 -21.81
CA SER A 467 -4.84 -5.65 -20.53
C SER A 467 -6.38 -5.66 -20.44
N VAL A 468 -7.07 -5.43 -21.54
CA VAL A 468 -8.54 -5.49 -21.61
C VAL A 468 -9.03 -6.93 -21.41
N MET A 469 -8.42 -7.90 -22.12
CA MET A 469 -8.79 -9.31 -22.01
C MET A 469 -8.53 -9.83 -20.58
N LEU A 470 -7.42 -9.47 -19.96
CA LEU A 470 -7.10 -9.84 -18.58
C LEU A 470 -8.12 -9.30 -17.58
N ARG A 471 -8.54 -8.03 -17.74
CA ARG A 471 -9.61 -7.47 -16.89
C ARG A 471 -10.93 -8.21 -17.05
N GLN A 472 -11.31 -8.50 -18.29
CA GLN A 472 -12.53 -9.25 -18.59
C GLN A 472 -12.45 -10.70 -18.12
N SER A 473 -11.27 -11.34 -18.24
CA SER A 473 -11.09 -12.70 -17.74
C SER A 473 -11.18 -12.77 -16.21
N TYR A 474 -10.58 -11.81 -15.48
CA TYR A 474 -10.70 -11.75 -14.02
C TYR A 474 -12.17 -11.64 -13.55
N ASP A 475 -12.96 -10.85 -14.26
CA ASP A 475 -14.39 -10.67 -13.97
C ASP A 475 -15.25 -11.82 -14.55
N GLY A 476 -14.71 -12.68 -15.41
CA GLY A 476 -15.43 -13.76 -16.09
C GLY A 476 -16.52 -13.24 -17.04
N SER A 477 -16.33 -12.02 -17.57
CA SER A 477 -17.26 -11.38 -18.49
C SER A 477 -17.11 -11.89 -19.93
N SER A 478 -18.06 -11.52 -20.80
CA SER A 478 -17.99 -11.84 -22.23
C SER A 478 -16.86 -11.10 -22.93
N TYR A 479 -16.37 -11.69 -23.99
CA TYR A 479 -15.41 -11.05 -24.90
C TYR A 479 -15.85 -11.25 -26.35
N GLU A 480 -15.88 -10.18 -27.09
CA GLU A 480 -16.29 -10.16 -28.48
C GLU A 480 -15.23 -9.50 -29.35
N ARG A 481 -15.01 -10.06 -30.50
CA ARG A 481 -14.14 -9.50 -31.54
C ARG A 481 -14.78 -9.70 -32.91
N GLU A 482 -15.01 -8.61 -33.61
CA GLU A 482 -15.53 -8.60 -34.98
C GLU A 482 -14.54 -7.92 -35.92
N ALA A 483 -14.42 -8.45 -37.13
CA ALA A 483 -13.65 -7.86 -38.23
C ALA A 483 -14.35 -8.10 -39.54
N ARG A 484 -14.17 -7.17 -40.47
CA ARG A 484 -14.83 -7.21 -41.80
C ARG A 484 -14.26 -8.26 -42.76
N SER A 485 -12.99 -8.62 -42.63
CA SER A 485 -12.33 -9.57 -43.52
C SER A 485 -12.81 -10.98 -43.28
N ALA A 486 -13.08 -11.75 -44.33
CA ALA A 486 -13.47 -13.16 -44.22
C ALA A 486 -12.37 -14.03 -43.53
N ASP A 487 -11.10 -13.64 -43.69
CA ASP A 487 -9.95 -14.36 -43.12
C ASP A 487 -9.60 -13.85 -41.73
N ALA A 488 -10.34 -12.89 -41.20
CA ALA A 488 -10.05 -12.33 -39.88
C ALA A 488 -10.75 -13.11 -38.78
N VAL A 489 -10.11 -13.12 -37.59
CA VAL A 489 -10.64 -13.79 -36.41
C VAL A 489 -11.86 -13.05 -35.88
N ASN A 490 -13.02 -13.71 -35.96
CA ASN A 490 -14.28 -13.28 -35.36
C ASN A 490 -14.65 -14.29 -34.27
N VAL A 491 -14.80 -13.81 -33.05
CA VAL A 491 -15.10 -14.66 -31.87
C VAL A 491 -16.16 -13.99 -31.01
N HIS A 492 -17.01 -14.85 -30.43
CA HIS A 492 -17.94 -14.49 -29.39
C HIS A 492 -17.73 -15.49 -28.23
N ILE A 493 -17.23 -15.00 -27.11
CA ILE A 493 -16.97 -15.80 -25.92
C ILE A 493 -17.92 -15.30 -24.83
N GLU A 494 -18.87 -16.13 -24.41
CA GLU A 494 -19.85 -15.75 -23.38
C GLU A 494 -19.18 -15.49 -22.02
N ARG A 495 -18.16 -16.28 -21.69
CA ARG A 495 -17.39 -16.18 -20.47
C ARG A 495 -15.92 -16.39 -20.77
N LEU A 496 -15.14 -15.33 -20.61
CA LEU A 496 -13.70 -15.38 -20.83
C LEU A 496 -13.02 -16.04 -19.61
N LEU A 497 -12.55 -17.28 -19.79
CA LEU A 497 -11.94 -18.12 -18.76
C LEU A 497 -10.44 -18.24 -19.06
N TRP A 498 -9.65 -17.34 -18.47
CA TRP A 498 -8.22 -17.31 -18.69
C TRP A 498 -7.48 -16.88 -17.43
N ASN A 499 -6.68 -17.79 -16.88
CA ASN A 499 -5.84 -17.56 -15.72
C ASN A 499 -4.38 -17.35 -16.16
N VAL A 500 -3.68 -16.46 -15.47
CA VAL A 500 -2.32 -16.08 -15.86
C VAL A 500 -1.41 -15.96 -14.65
N THR A 501 -0.21 -16.52 -14.76
CA THR A 501 0.89 -16.30 -13.83
C THR A 501 2.09 -15.75 -14.60
N MET A 502 2.63 -14.63 -14.12
CA MET A 502 3.79 -13.96 -14.68
C MET A 502 4.87 -13.82 -13.60
N CYS A 503 6.12 -14.13 -13.95
CA CYS A 503 7.28 -13.80 -13.14
C CYS A 503 8.12 -12.76 -13.88
N GLY A 504 8.65 -11.77 -13.18
CA GLY A 504 9.46 -10.72 -13.83
C GLY A 504 10.06 -9.74 -12.84
N THR A 505 10.78 -8.76 -13.39
CA THR A 505 11.33 -7.67 -12.59
C THR A 505 10.26 -6.66 -12.17
N PRO A 506 10.48 -5.85 -11.12
CA PRO A 506 9.61 -4.72 -10.80
C PRO A 506 9.44 -3.75 -11.97
N ASP A 507 10.48 -3.52 -12.76
CA ASP A 507 10.42 -2.67 -13.95
C ASP A 507 9.50 -3.23 -15.04
N ALA A 508 9.47 -4.55 -15.22
CA ALA A 508 8.55 -5.20 -16.13
C ALA A 508 7.11 -5.10 -15.61
N LEU A 509 6.89 -5.25 -14.31
CA LEU A 509 5.58 -5.05 -13.68
C LEU A 509 5.02 -3.65 -13.99
N TYR A 510 5.84 -2.61 -13.85
CA TYR A 510 5.42 -1.23 -14.16
C TYR A 510 5.16 -0.97 -15.64
N ARG A 511 5.73 -1.77 -16.52
CA ARG A 511 5.44 -1.73 -17.98
C ARG A 511 4.16 -2.49 -18.33
N VAL A 512 3.89 -3.60 -17.64
CA VAL A 512 2.65 -4.37 -17.77
C VAL A 512 1.47 -3.56 -17.22
N VAL A 513 1.66 -2.92 -16.07
CA VAL A 513 0.67 -2.03 -15.45
C VAL A 513 0.99 -0.58 -15.82
N ASN A 514 0.62 -0.19 -17.02
CA ASN A 514 0.92 1.15 -17.56
C ASN A 514 -0.15 2.21 -17.23
N ASN A 515 -1.30 1.82 -16.68
CA ASN A 515 -2.40 2.70 -16.29
C ASN A 515 -2.94 2.34 -14.91
N TYR A 516 -2.89 3.29 -13.98
CA TYR A 516 -3.31 3.12 -12.59
C TYR A 516 -4.75 3.57 -12.32
N THR A 517 -5.47 3.99 -13.34
CA THR A 517 -6.85 4.49 -13.24
C THR A 517 -7.88 3.59 -13.90
N ASP A 518 -7.47 2.58 -14.68
CA ASP A 518 -8.36 1.67 -15.39
C ASP A 518 -8.76 0.42 -14.58
N GLY A 519 -8.19 0.26 -13.38
CA GLY A 519 -8.48 -0.83 -12.46
C GLY A 519 -7.80 -2.16 -12.81
N PHE A 520 -6.88 -2.23 -13.78
CA PHE A 520 -6.14 -3.45 -14.08
C PHE A 520 -5.23 -3.86 -12.90
N GLN A 521 -4.46 -2.90 -12.36
CA GLN A 521 -3.57 -3.13 -11.22
C GLN A 521 -4.29 -3.74 -10.00
N SER A 522 -5.55 -3.38 -9.75
CA SER A 522 -6.32 -3.90 -8.61
C SER A 522 -6.78 -5.35 -8.78
N ARG A 523 -6.72 -5.91 -9.98
CA ARG A 523 -7.07 -7.30 -10.30
C ARG A 523 -5.88 -8.24 -10.30
N LEU A 524 -4.68 -7.69 -10.15
CA LEU A 524 -3.43 -8.43 -10.16
C LEU A 524 -3.04 -8.84 -8.74
N ALA A 525 -2.94 -10.13 -8.48
CA ALA A 525 -2.33 -10.66 -7.26
C ALA A 525 -0.82 -10.51 -7.38
N VAL A 526 -0.25 -9.50 -6.71
CA VAL A 526 1.19 -9.25 -6.77
C VAL A 526 1.87 -9.86 -5.57
N ALA A 527 2.96 -10.57 -5.80
CA ALA A 527 3.84 -11.10 -4.77
C ALA A 527 5.26 -10.57 -4.97
N ARG A 528 5.98 -10.37 -3.87
CA ARG A 528 7.37 -9.92 -3.85
C ARG A 528 8.28 -11.06 -3.41
N THR A 529 9.33 -11.34 -4.19
CA THR A 529 10.40 -12.23 -3.73
C THR A 529 11.29 -11.51 -2.70
N PRO A 530 11.95 -12.26 -1.81
CA PRO A 530 12.92 -11.65 -0.89
C PRO A 530 14.11 -11.06 -1.64
N ASP A 531 14.80 -10.11 -1.00
CA ASP A 531 16.09 -9.63 -1.46
C ASP A 531 17.20 -10.60 -1.03
N ASN A 532 17.78 -11.30 -1.98
CA ASN A 532 18.84 -12.28 -1.76
C ASN A 532 20.25 -11.71 -2.02
N THR A 533 20.40 -10.39 -2.12
CA THR A 533 21.68 -9.75 -2.50
C THR A 533 22.86 -10.20 -1.64
N PHE A 534 22.64 -10.38 -0.35
CA PHE A 534 23.68 -10.78 0.60
C PHE A 534 23.43 -12.16 1.23
N SER A 535 22.48 -12.92 0.70
CA SER A 535 22.18 -14.25 1.22
C SER A 535 23.32 -15.21 0.92
N PRO A 536 23.73 -16.05 1.87
CA PRO A 536 24.72 -17.10 1.59
C PRO A 536 24.17 -18.11 0.60
N LEU A 537 25.06 -18.76 -0.13
CA LEU A 537 24.68 -19.89 -0.98
C LEU A 537 24.23 -21.06 -0.07
N GLU A 538 23.04 -21.57 -0.29
CA GLU A 538 22.54 -22.71 0.45
C GLU A 538 23.32 -23.98 0.08
N GLU A 539 23.72 -24.77 1.08
CA GLU A 539 24.45 -26.03 0.87
C GLU A 539 23.61 -27.07 0.13
N THR A 540 22.28 -27.06 0.36
CA THR A 540 21.31 -27.91 -0.31
C THR A 540 20.26 -27.05 -1.01
N PRO A 541 20.31 -26.95 -2.35
CA PRO A 541 19.30 -26.19 -3.09
C PRO A 541 17.95 -26.87 -3.00
N TYR A 542 16.89 -26.06 -2.88
CA TYR A 542 15.51 -26.56 -2.96
C TYR A 542 15.22 -27.02 -4.40
N VAL A 543 14.87 -28.29 -4.55
CA VAL A 543 14.53 -28.90 -5.83
C VAL A 543 13.31 -29.78 -5.64
N ILE A 544 12.32 -29.65 -6.51
CA ILE A 544 11.12 -30.48 -6.47
C ILE A 544 11.47 -31.96 -6.71
N THR A 545 11.05 -32.83 -5.81
CA THR A 545 11.26 -34.28 -5.91
C THR A 545 10.18 -34.96 -6.78
N GLU A 546 10.44 -36.18 -7.26
CA GLU A 546 9.44 -36.93 -8.02
C GLU A 546 8.21 -37.27 -7.17
N ASP A 547 8.37 -37.56 -5.88
CA ASP A 547 7.24 -37.79 -4.98
C ASP A 547 6.35 -36.52 -4.83
N GLN A 548 6.96 -35.38 -4.73
CA GLN A 548 6.23 -34.12 -4.69
C GLN A 548 5.48 -33.86 -6.01
N LYS A 549 6.11 -34.12 -7.16
CA LYS A 549 5.46 -34.03 -8.48
C LYS A 549 4.26 -34.95 -8.59
N ASN A 550 4.40 -36.20 -8.14
CA ASN A 550 3.31 -37.17 -8.16
C ASN A 550 2.13 -36.75 -7.30
N ARG A 551 2.37 -36.26 -6.06
CA ARG A 551 1.32 -35.77 -5.18
C ARG A 551 0.63 -34.55 -5.75
N ILE A 552 1.37 -33.62 -6.36
CA ILE A 552 0.81 -32.47 -7.06
C ILE A 552 -0.08 -32.92 -8.23
N ALA A 553 0.38 -33.92 -9.02
CA ALA A 553 -0.37 -34.43 -10.17
C ALA A 553 -1.66 -35.14 -9.74
N GLU A 554 -1.65 -35.92 -8.65
CA GLU A 554 -2.84 -36.58 -8.08
C GLU A 554 -3.90 -35.53 -7.67
N VAL A 555 -3.50 -34.49 -6.96
CA VAL A 555 -4.40 -33.37 -6.57
C VAL A 555 -4.92 -32.65 -7.83
N ALA A 556 -4.04 -32.34 -8.77
CA ALA A 556 -4.39 -31.65 -10.03
C ALA A 556 -5.46 -32.41 -10.82
N HIS A 557 -5.34 -33.76 -10.87
CA HIS A 557 -6.30 -34.63 -11.53
C HIS A 557 -7.68 -34.56 -10.85
N LEU A 558 -7.75 -34.67 -9.53
CA LEU A 558 -9.02 -34.59 -8.80
C LEU A 558 -9.69 -33.22 -8.95
N LEU A 559 -8.91 -32.13 -8.98
CA LEU A 559 -9.46 -30.80 -9.23
C LEU A 559 -10.18 -30.69 -10.58
N MET A 560 -9.69 -31.34 -11.61
CA MET A 560 -10.34 -31.34 -12.94
C MET A 560 -11.69 -32.08 -12.97
N LEU A 561 -11.97 -32.94 -12.00
CA LEU A 561 -13.25 -33.60 -11.84
C LEU A 561 -14.29 -32.81 -11.10
N MET A 562 -13.88 -31.73 -10.39
CA MET A 562 -14.79 -30.86 -9.60
C MET A 562 -15.59 -29.93 -10.51
N ASN A 563 -16.90 -29.97 -10.42
CA ASN A 563 -17.80 -29.14 -11.21
C ASN A 563 -19.03 -28.72 -10.41
N GLY A 564 -19.32 -27.45 -10.39
CA GLY A 564 -20.53 -26.89 -9.78
C GLY A 564 -20.30 -25.56 -9.05
N THR A 565 -21.39 -24.94 -8.67
CA THR A 565 -21.37 -23.73 -7.87
C THR A 565 -21.30 -24.07 -6.39
N VAL A 566 -20.47 -23.35 -5.65
CA VAL A 566 -20.30 -23.48 -4.20
C VAL A 566 -20.49 -22.15 -3.51
N GLU A 567 -21.06 -22.19 -2.33
CA GLU A 567 -21.18 -21.09 -1.40
C GLU A 567 -20.35 -21.41 -0.17
N LEU A 568 -19.47 -20.50 0.22
CA LEU A 568 -18.60 -20.64 1.38
C LEU A 568 -18.92 -19.57 2.41
N PRO A 569 -20.01 -19.70 3.17
CA PRO A 569 -20.53 -18.62 4.02
C PRO A 569 -19.58 -18.22 5.13
N LYS A 570 -18.78 -19.14 5.69
CA LYS A 570 -17.79 -18.82 6.71
C LYS A 570 -16.61 -18.04 6.10
N LEU A 571 -16.17 -18.42 4.89
CA LEU A 571 -15.15 -17.69 4.18
C LEU A 571 -15.63 -16.29 3.76
N GLU A 572 -16.88 -16.16 3.30
CA GLU A 572 -17.47 -14.87 2.96
C GLU A 572 -17.55 -13.97 4.20
N GLN A 573 -17.99 -14.51 5.34
CA GLN A 573 -18.05 -13.77 6.60
C GLN A 573 -16.66 -13.28 7.01
N LYS A 574 -15.64 -14.12 6.89
CA LYS A 574 -14.24 -13.73 7.16
C LYS A 574 -13.76 -12.59 6.26
N GLY A 575 -14.13 -12.63 5.00
CA GLY A 575 -13.87 -11.53 4.05
C GLY A 575 -14.54 -10.22 4.44
N ARG A 576 -15.79 -10.26 4.92
CA ARG A 576 -16.52 -9.07 5.41
C ARG A 576 -15.87 -8.49 6.67
N GLU A 577 -15.44 -9.32 7.60
CA GLU A 577 -14.73 -8.91 8.81
C GLU A 577 -13.41 -8.20 8.46
N TRP A 578 -12.62 -8.79 7.57
CA TRP A 578 -11.38 -8.18 7.10
C TRP A 578 -11.61 -6.85 6.38
N LEU A 579 -12.64 -6.76 5.50
CA LEU A 579 -13.00 -5.52 4.82
C LEU A 579 -13.37 -4.40 5.81
N GLU A 580 -14.07 -4.75 6.87
CA GLU A 580 -14.47 -3.79 7.91
C GLU A 580 -13.27 -3.35 8.75
N GLN A 581 -12.38 -4.27 9.11
CA GLN A 581 -11.13 -3.95 9.81
C GLN A 581 -10.29 -2.97 9.00
N ILE A 582 -10.03 -3.27 7.72
CA ILE A 582 -9.25 -2.36 6.85
C ILE A 582 -9.97 -1.02 6.66
N ARG A 583 -11.32 -1.02 6.61
CA ARG A 583 -12.10 0.23 6.54
C ARG A 583 -11.86 1.11 7.75
N GLN A 584 -11.90 0.56 8.95
CA GLN A 584 -11.67 1.30 10.19
C GLN A 584 -10.24 1.85 10.25
N GLU A 585 -9.25 1.01 9.97
CA GLU A 585 -7.84 1.43 9.95
C GLU A 585 -7.60 2.56 8.94
N THR A 586 -8.15 2.45 7.74
CA THR A 586 -7.96 3.44 6.68
C THR A 586 -8.73 4.74 6.92
N MET A 587 -9.87 4.69 7.61
CA MET A 587 -10.59 5.90 8.02
C MET A 587 -9.83 6.70 9.09
N MET A 588 -9.16 6.00 10.03
CA MET A 588 -8.35 6.66 11.07
C MET A 588 -7.13 7.38 10.47
N ASN A 589 -6.57 6.84 9.38
CA ASN A 589 -5.33 7.32 8.78
C ASN A 589 -5.54 8.10 7.45
N ASP A 590 -6.79 8.32 7.03
CA ASP A 590 -7.19 8.85 5.69
C ASP A 590 -6.46 8.17 4.51
N ASP A 591 -6.16 6.86 4.63
CA ASP A 591 -5.46 6.09 3.61
C ASP A 591 -6.42 5.65 2.49
N LYS A 592 -6.68 6.56 1.56
CA LYS A 592 -7.61 6.33 0.43
C LYS A 592 -7.13 5.25 -0.54
N VAL A 593 -5.83 5.06 -0.69
CA VAL A 593 -5.26 4.04 -1.58
C VAL A 593 -5.52 2.65 -1.01
N ARG A 594 -5.14 2.41 0.25
CA ARG A 594 -5.39 1.15 0.96
C ARG A 594 -6.89 0.85 1.02
N ALA A 595 -7.70 1.87 1.31
CA ALA A 595 -9.16 1.75 1.33
C ALA A 595 -9.75 1.28 -0.01
N ARG A 596 -9.24 1.74 -1.14
CA ARG A 596 -9.73 1.35 -2.47
C ARG A 596 -9.25 -0.05 -2.88
N GLN A 597 -8.02 -0.41 -2.54
CA GLN A 597 -7.44 -1.72 -2.87
C GLN A 597 -8.16 -2.87 -2.17
N ARG A 598 -8.63 -2.70 -0.93
CA ARG A 598 -9.21 -3.75 -0.11
C ARG A 598 -10.29 -4.58 -0.80
N PHE A 599 -11.15 -3.97 -1.64
CA PHE A 599 -12.28 -4.68 -2.25
C PHE A 599 -11.83 -5.78 -3.21
N ARG A 600 -10.87 -5.50 -4.08
CA ARG A 600 -10.35 -6.48 -5.04
C ARG A 600 -9.44 -7.50 -4.36
N ILE A 601 -8.65 -7.07 -3.41
CA ILE A 601 -7.83 -7.99 -2.58
C ILE A 601 -8.73 -8.98 -1.84
N CYS A 602 -9.84 -8.55 -1.24
CA CYS A 602 -10.80 -9.42 -0.59
C CYS A 602 -11.29 -10.54 -1.52
N VAL A 603 -11.73 -10.20 -2.73
CA VAL A 603 -12.23 -11.17 -3.70
C VAL A 603 -11.11 -12.12 -4.16
N THR A 604 -9.92 -11.58 -4.43
CA THR A 604 -8.75 -12.37 -4.85
C THR A 604 -8.34 -13.36 -3.77
N ALA A 605 -8.26 -12.92 -2.51
CA ALA A 605 -7.93 -13.78 -1.37
C ALA A 605 -9.00 -14.87 -1.17
N GLN A 606 -10.30 -14.56 -1.29
CA GLN A 606 -11.36 -15.58 -1.22
C GLN A 606 -11.21 -16.65 -2.30
N ARG A 607 -10.87 -16.27 -3.53
CA ARG A 607 -10.61 -17.23 -4.62
C ARG A 607 -9.37 -18.07 -4.35
N MET A 608 -8.30 -17.49 -3.84
CA MET A 608 -7.08 -18.23 -3.48
C MET A 608 -7.34 -19.22 -2.33
N ILE A 609 -8.06 -18.80 -1.29
CA ILE A 609 -8.42 -19.70 -0.18
C ILE A 609 -9.37 -20.81 -0.66
N CYS A 610 -10.31 -20.52 -1.55
CA CYS A 610 -11.15 -21.54 -2.17
C CYS A 610 -10.27 -22.58 -2.91
N CYS A 611 -9.27 -22.15 -3.69
CA CYS A 611 -8.30 -23.07 -4.33
C CYS A 611 -7.61 -23.97 -3.31
N MET A 612 -7.17 -23.41 -2.17
CA MET A 612 -6.53 -24.20 -1.11
C MET A 612 -7.51 -25.20 -0.46
N MET A 613 -8.76 -24.79 -0.22
CA MET A 613 -9.79 -25.66 0.33
C MET A 613 -10.15 -26.81 -0.62
N LEU A 614 -10.16 -26.57 -1.94
CA LEU A 614 -10.34 -27.62 -2.95
C LEU A 614 -9.17 -28.64 -2.90
N CYS A 615 -7.93 -28.18 -2.75
CA CYS A 615 -6.79 -29.05 -2.53
C CYS A 615 -6.91 -29.85 -1.23
N LYS A 616 -7.47 -29.25 -0.16
CA LYS A 616 -7.73 -29.96 1.10
C LYS A 616 -8.76 -31.08 0.94
N VAL A 617 -9.83 -30.83 0.19
CA VAL A 617 -10.81 -31.89 -0.15
C VAL A 617 -10.14 -33.02 -0.92
N ALA A 618 -9.29 -32.73 -1.91
CA ALA A 618 -8.53 -33.72 -2.63
C ALA A 618 -7.59 -34.50 -1.71
N GLU A 619 -6.87 -33.85 -0.80
CA GLU A 619 -6.03 -34.46 0.23
C GLU A 619 -6.82 -35.48 1.07
N GLU A 620 -7.96 -35.06 1.62
CA GLU A 620 -8.80 -35.92 2.48
C GLU A 620 -9.35 -37.14 1.75
N LEU A 621 -9.70 -37.00 0.46
CA LEU A 621 -10.11 -38.10 -0.38
C LEU A 621 -8.97 -39.08 -0.62
N ILE A 622 -7.78 -38.57 -0.95
CA ILE A 622 -6.58 -39.39 -1.21
C ILE A 622 -6.12 -40.12 0.08
N GLU A 623 -6.06 -39.39 1.19
CA GLU A 623 -5.65 -39.97 2.49
C GLU A 623 -6.60 -41.03 2.97
N LYS A 624 -7.90 -40.90 2.72
CA LYS A 624 -8.92 -41.85 3.18
C LYS A 624 -9.03 -43.11 2.30
N HIS A 625 -8.91 -42.96 0.99
CA HIS A 625 -9.26 -44.01 0.04
C HIS A 625 -8.09 -44.46 -0.85
N GLY A 626 -7.00 -43.67 -0.90
CA GLY A 626 -5.98 -43.75 -1.95
C GLY A 626 -6.46 -43.09 -3.25
N PHE A 627 -5.54 -42.74 -4.14
CA PHE A 627 -5.83 -41.94 -5.34
C PHE A 627 -6.83 -42.61 -6.29
N GLU A 628 -6.65 -43.89 -6.63
CA GLU A 628 -7.51 -44.60 -7.60
C GLU A 628 -8.96 -44.70 -7.13
N GLU A 629 -9.20 -44.99 -5.85
CA GLU A 629 -10.56 -45.09 -5.32
C GLU A 629 -11.18 -43.68 -5.08
N ALA A 630 -10.36 -42.66 -4.73
CA ALA A 630 -10.80 -41.26 -4.66
C ALA A 630 -11.31 -40.75 -6.02
N GLU A 631 -10.58 -41.03 -7.10
CA GLU A 631 -11.01 -40.73 -8.48
C GLU A 631 -12.35 -41.43 -8.81
N LYS A 632 -12.47 -42.72 -8.50
CA LYS A 632 -13.68 -43.50 -8.75
C LYS A 632 -14.86 -43.01 -7.92
N GLU A 633 -14.66 -42.65 -6.65
CA GLU A 633 -15.70 -42.06 -5.80
C GLU A 633 -16.19 -40.70 -6.37
N MET A 634 -15.28 -39.83 -6.79
CA MET A 634 -15.61 -38.58 -7.41
C MET A 634 -16.40 -38.73 -8.72
N LYS A 635 -16.05 -39.73 -9.54
CA LYS A 635 -16.80 -40.04 -10.76
C LYS A 635 -18.19 -40.62 -10.46
N THR A 636 -18.31 -41.39 -9.38
CA THR A 636 -19.58 -42.04 -8.97
C THR A 636 -20.51 -41.07 -8.24
N LYS A 637 -19.95 -40.18 -7.43
CA LYS A 637 -20.63 -39.17 -6.61
C LYS A 637 -20.13 -37.78 -6.93
N PRO A 638 -20.59 -37.17 -8.03
CA PRO A 638 -20.03 -35.88 -8.52
C PRO A 638 -20.17 -34.68 -7.56
N ASP A 639 -21.05 -34.75 -6.58
CA ASP A 639 -21.31 -33.69 -5.60
C ASP A 639 -20.61 -33.93 -4.25
N LEU A 640 -19.94 -35.09 -4.04
CA LEU A 640 -19.26 -35.45 -2.79
C LEU A 640 -18.29 -34.36 -2.33
N TRP A 641 -17.49 -33.84 -3.23
CA TRP A 641 -16.51 -32.79 -2.94
C TRP A 641 -17.15 -31.49 -2.43
N LYS A 642 -18.40 -31.17 -2.81
CA LYS A 642 -19.12 -29.96 -2.34
C LYS A 642 -19.48 -30.07 -0.87
N GLU A 643 -19.94 -31.26 -0.44
CA GLU A 643 -20.26 -31.54 0.97
C GLU A 643 -18.98 -31.45 1.80
N MET A 644 -17.90 -32.08 1.37
CA MET A 644 -16.60 -32.01 2.02
C MET A 644 -16.04 -30.60 2.07
N LEU A 645 -16.27 -29.80 1.03
CA LEU A 645 -15.81 -28.41 0.98
C LEU A 645 -16.45 -27.53 2.07
N LEU A 646 -17.67 -27.83 2.48
CA LEU A 646 -18.30 -27.17 3.62
C LEU A 646 -17.64 -27.54 4.96
N ASP A 647 -17.20 -28.80 5.10
CA ASP A 647 -16.58 -29.30 6.32
C ASP A 647 -15.14 -28.77 6.50
N VAL A 648 -14.40 -28.61 5.41
CA VAL A 648 -13.01 -28.08 5.46
C VAL A 648 -12.92 -26.59 5.79
N GLN A 649 -14.04 -25.87 5.92
CA GLN A 649 -14.05 -24.48 6.43
C GLN A 649 -13.81 -24.44 7.94
N THR A 650 -12.69 -24.99 8.39
CA THR A 650 -12.28 -24.96 9.80
C THR A 650 -11.73 -23.59 10.20
N PRO A 651 -11.74 -23.23 11.49
CA PRO A 651 -11.14 -21.99 11.96
C PRO A 651 -9.70 -21.80 11.47
N GLN A 652 -8.89 -22.88 11.49
CA GLN A 652 -7.49 -22.86 11.03
C GLN A 652 -7.39 -22.55 9.52
N ALA A 653 -8.23 -23.18 8.69
CA ALA A 653 -8.26 -22.90 7.25
C ALA A 653 -8.69 -21.44 6.96
N LEU A 654 -9.58 -20.89 7.79
CA LEU A 654 -10.05 -19.50 7.68
C LEU A 654 -9.04 -18.48 8.19
N GLU A 655 -8.13 -18.84 9.11
CA GLU A 655 -7.03 -17.97 9.52
C GLU A 655 -6.09 -17.65 8.36
N ALA A 656 -5.87 -18.61 7.45
CA ALA A 656 -5.09 -18.37 6.24
C ALA A 656 -5.61 -17.20 5.40
N TYR A 657 -6.91 -16.90 5.46
CA TYR A 657 -7.51 -15.79 4.70
C TYR A 657 -6.88 -14.45 5.07
N ASN A 658 -6.79 -14.12 6.36
CA ASN A 658 -6.20 -12.83 6.78
C ASN A 658 -4.74 -12.74 6.35
N VAL A 659 -3.97 -13.83 6.52
CA VAL A 659 -2.55 -13.86 6.14
C VAL A 659 -2.39 -13.60 4.64
N VAL A 660 -3.18 -14.25 3.80
CA VAL A 660 -3.13 -14.09 2.35
C VAL A 660 -3.61 -12.69 1.93
N ALA A 661 -4.70 -12.20 2.52
CA ALA A 661 -5.26 -10.88 2.19
C ALA A 661 -4.30 -9.76 2.59
N ASP A 662 -3.72 -9.82 3.79
CA ASP A 662 -2.74 -8.84 4.28
C ASP A 662 -1.48 -8.84 3.39
N TYR A 663 -0.93 -10.02 3.07
CA TYR A 663 0.22 -10.15 2.18
C TYR A 663 -0.02 -9.53 0.81
N LEU A 664 -1.16 -9.86 0.17
CA LEU A 664 -1.50 -9.30 -1.14
C LEU A 664 -1.69 -7.78 -1.08
N LEU A 665 -2.30 -7.27 -0.01
CA LEU A 665 -2.49 -5.84 0.19
C LEU A 665 -1.16 -5.13 0.37
N ASP A 666 -0.27 -5.67 1.20
CA ASP A 666 1.05 -5.09 1.45
C ASP A 666 1.92 -5.09 0.19
N CYS A 667 1.92 -6.19 -0.58
CA CYS A 667 2.61 -6.23 -1.88
C CYS A 667 2.03 -5.23 -2.88
N ALA A 668 0.70 -5.10 -2.97
CA ALA A 668 0.06 -4.15 -3.87
C ALA A 668 0.39 -2.69 -3.48
N LEU A 669 0.42 -2.37 -2.18
CA LEU A 669 0.80 -1.05 -1.69
C LEU A 669 2.28 -0.78 -1.90
N PHE A 670 3.16 -1.77 -1.68
CA PHE A 670 4.59 -1.63 -1.93
C PHE A 670 4.89 -1.20 -3.37
N PHE A 671 4.28 -1.85 -4.37
CA PHE A 671 4.56 -1.54 -5.77
C PHE A 671 3.75 -0.38 -6.34
N PHE A 672 2.52 -0.15 -5.86
CA PHE A 672 1.57 0.70 -6.59
C PHE A 672 1.13 1.96 -5.84
N ARG A 673 1.37 2.11 -4.53
CA ARG A 673 0.87 3.23 -3.73
C ARG A 673 1.17 4.58 -4.37
N GLU A 674 2.43 4.91 -4.57
CA GLU A 674 2.86 6.21 -5.11
C GLU A 674 2.28 6.50 -6.49
N ARG A 675 2.22 5.47 -7.34
CA ARG A 675 1.71 5.60 -8.72
C ARG A 675 0.20 5.81 -8.75
N ILE A 676 -0.51 5.15 -7.85
CA ILE A 676 -1.96 5.33 -7.68
C ILE A 676 -2.25 6.74 -7.14
N GLU A 677 -1.55 7.18 -6.11
CA GLU A 677 -1.68 8.52 -5.55
C GLU A 677 -1.43 9.60 -6.61
N PHE A 678 -0.33 9.49 -7.33
CA PHE A 678 -0.03 10.39 -8.43
C PHE A 678 -1.13 10.41 -9.50
N ALA A 679 -1.64 9.22 -9.89
CA ALA A 679 -2.68 9.13 -10.92
C ALA A 679 -4.02 9.73 -10.47
N PHE A 680 -4.38 9.59 -9.17
CA PHE A 680 -5.61 10.18 -8.63
C PHE A 680 -5.48 11.68 -8.40
N ASN A 681 -4.38 12.16 -7.84
CA ASN A 681 -4.12 13.59 -7.66
C ASN A 681 -4.12 14.32 -9.01
N SER A 682 -3.52 13.73 -10.02
CA SER A 682 -3.57 14.26 -11.39
C SER A 682 -5.00 14.33 -11.96
N ARG A 683 -5.92 13.48 -11.50
CA ARG A 683 -7.35 13.52 -11.90
C ARG A 683 -8.14 14.60 -11.17
N GLU A 684 -7.90 14.81 -9.89
CA GLU A 684 -8.57 15.85 -9.09
C GLU A 684 -8.21 17.23 -9.64
N TYR A 685 -6.94 17.45 -9.99
CA TYR A 685 -6.52 18.66 -10.68
C TYR A 685 -7.15 18.82 -12.08
N ALA A 686 -7.41 17.72 -12.77
CA ALA A 686 -7.98 17.75 -14.11
C ALA A 686 -9.52 17.92 -14.14
N GLY A 687 -10.20 17.67 -13.03
CA GLY A 687 -11.64 17.93 -12.87
C GLY A 687 -11.98 19.42 -12.74
N THR A 688 -10.99 20.24 -12.37
CA THR A 688 -11.12 21.72 -12.24
C THR A 688 -10.61 22.49 -13.44
N MET A 689 -9.93 21.86 -14.40
CA MET A 689 -9.53 22.44 -15.68
C MET A 689 -10.03 21.56 -16.82
N GLU A 690 -10.78 22.13 -17.78
CA GLU A 690 -11.06 21.47 -19.04
C GLU A 690 -9.74 21.03 -19.68
N ARG A 691 -9.52 19.72 -19.78
CA ARG A 691 -8.29 19.15 -20.33
C ARG A 691 -8.15 19.48 -21.80
N ARG A 692 -7.33 20.44 -22.14
CA ARG A 692 -6.61 20.35 -23.40
C ARG A 692 -5.67 19.13 -23.34
N ARG A 693 -5.77 18.19 -24.28
CA ARG A 693 -4.75 17.15 -24.45
C ARG A 693 -3.42 17.86 -24.67
N MET A 694 -2.44 17.66 -23.79
CA MET A 694 -1.10 18.21 -23.97
C MET A 694 -0.59 17.79 -25.35
N GLY A 695 -0.38 18.73 -26.22
CA GLY A 695 0.16 18.52 -27.56
C GLY A 695 1.67 18.34 -27.49
N LYS A 696 2.26 17.72 -28.52
CA LYS A 696 3.72 17.50 -28.63
C LYS A 696 4.59 18.76 -28.46
N ASN A 697 3.99 19.96 -28.49
CA ASN A 697 4.68 21.24 -28.44
C ASN A 697 4.24 22.11 -27.25
N ASP A 698 3.48 21.60 -26.28
CA ASP A 698 2.94 22.39 -25.20
C ASP A 698 4.05 22.88 -24.25
N SER A 699 5.09 22.07 -24.04
CA SER A 699 6.27 22.50 -23.30
C SER A 699 6.99 23.70 -23.95
N ILE A 700 6.99 23.79 -25.28
CA ILE A 700 7.55 24.93 -26.00
C ILE A 700 6.65 26.15 -25.79
N PHE A 701 5.31 25.96 -25.85
CA PHE A 701 4.33 27.00 -25.63
C PHE A 701 4.45 27.60 -24.23
N GLU A 702 4.63 26.76 -23.20
CA GLU A 702 4.81 27.20 -21.80
C GLU A 702 6.06 28.02 -21.60
N CYS A 703 7.18 27.67 -22.26
CA CYS A 703 8.46 28.39 -22.16
C CYS A 703 8.50 29.73 -22.88
N LEU A 704 7.58 29.99 -23.81
CA LEU A 704 7.50 31.29 -24.50
C LEU A 704 6.92 32.37 -23.60
N ASP A 705 7.38 33.61 -23.77
CA ASP A 705 6.83 34.76 -23.10
C ASP A 705 5.35 35.02 -23.55
N TYR A 706 4.63 35.88 -22.80
CA TYR A 706 3.26 36.22 -23.13
C TYR A 706 3.13 36.87 -24.54
N GLU A 707 4.07 37.72 -24.88
CA GLU A 707 4.28 38.24 -26.24
C GLU A 707 5.62 37.70 -26.76
N PHE A 708 5.64 37.11 -27.94
CA PHE A 708 6.83 36.51 -28.53
C PHE A 708 6.84 36.67 -30.04
N ASN A 709 8.01 36.57 -30.63
CA ASN A 709 8.19 36.58 -32.08
C ASN A 709 8.52 35.19 -32.63
N PHE A 710 8.61 35.09 -33.95
CA PHE A 710 8.94 33.82 -34.61
C PHE A 710 10.32 33.27 -34.20
N ASP A 711 11.31 34.16 -34.05
CA ASP A 711 12.69 33.74 -33.74
C ASP A 711 12.79 33.22 -32.31
N SER A 712 12.08 33.78 -31.35
CA SER A 712 11.94 33.23 -29.98
C SER A 712 11.32 31.83 -30.02
N ALA A 713 10.23 31.66 -30.77
CA ALA A 713 9.59 30.33 -30.90
C ALA A 713 10.52 29.32 -31.59
N PHE A 714 11.34 29.76 -32.54
CA PHE A 714 12.31 28.91 -33.21
C PHE A 714 13.45 28.50 -32.25
N GLN A 715 14.00 29.44 -31.48
CA GLN A 715 15.06 29.18 -30.50
C GLN A 715 14.60 28.20 -29.42
N TYR A 716 13.43 28.40 -28.81
CA TYR A 716 12.91 27.47 -27.82
C TYR A 716 12.59 26.09 -28.42
N SER A 717 12.10 26.06 -29.66
CA SER A 717 11.87 24.80 -30.36
C SER A 717 13.18 24.04 -30.64
N ALA A 718 14.23 24.72 -31.03
CA ALA A 718 15.54 24.14 -31.29
C ALA A 718 16.20 23.66 -29.99
N MET A 719 16.08 24.40 -28.90
CA MET A 719 16.61 24.06 -27.59
C MET A 719 15.91 22.80 -27.01
N MET A 720 14.59 22.73 -27.13
CA MET A 720 13.78 21.63 -26.56
C MET A 720 13.83 20.33 -27.39
N LYS A 721 14.09 20.43 -28.70
CA LYS A 721 14.10 19.28 -29.63
C LYS A 721 15.50 18.86 -30.08
N GLY A 722 16.56 19.41 -29.48
CA GLY A 722 17.93 18.97 -29.75
C GLY A 722 18.50 19.37 -31.11
N GLY A 723 18.15 20.55 -31.64
CA GLY A 723 18.85 21.18 -32.77
C GLY A 723 18.38 20.81 -34.17
N GLY A 724 17.51 19.82 -34.36
CA GLY A 724 17.03 19.35 -35.66
C GLY A 724 15.73 19.99 -36.18
N VAL A 725 15.33 21.18 -35.70
CA VAL A 725 14.06 21.80 -36.03
C VAL A 725 14.18 22.73 -37.22
N SER A 726 13.33 22.54 -38.24
CA SER A 726 13.28 23.44 -39.42
C SER A 726 12.32 24.61 -39.20
N ARG A 727 12.59 25.74 -39.84
CA ARG A 727 11.69 26.92 -39.81
C ARG A 727 10.24 26.58 -40.22
N ASN A 728 10.06 25.69 -41.20
CA ASN A 728 8.74 25.25 -41.63
C ASN A 728 7.97 24.48 -40.51
N GLN A 729 8.65 23.71 -39.70
CA GLN A 729 8.01 23.01 -38.59
C GLN A 729 7.52 23.99 -37.52
N VAL A 730 8.29 25.04 -37.22
CA VAL A 730 7.88 26.09 -36.27
C VAL A 730 6.72 26.92 -36.83
N GLN A 731 6.75 27.27 -38.13
CA GLN A 731 5.62 27.93 -38.81
C GLN A 731 4.34 27.11 -38.71
N GLN A 732 4.45 25.80 -38.94
CA GLN A 732 3.28 24.91 -38.85
C GLN A 732 2.77 24.78 -37.40
N MET A 733 3.67 24.77 -36.43
CA MET A 733 3.34 24.79 -35.01
C MET A 733 2.56 26.06 -34.64
N LEU A 734 3.07 27.22 -34.97
CA LEU A 734 2.39 28.51 -34.75
C LEU A 734 1.04 28.61 -35.48
N LYS A 735 0.95 28.09 -36.71
CA LYS A 735 -0.30 28.01 -37.45
C LYS A 735 -1.34 27.14 -36.76
N ASN A 736 -0.90 26.03 -36.18
CA ASN A 736 -1.76 25.14 -35.40
C ASN A 736 -2.22 25.80 -34.09
N TRP A 737 -1.34 26.46 -33.34
CA TRP A 737 -1.71 27.22 -32.15
C TRP A 737 -2.68 28.37 -32.44
N LYS A 738 -2.50 29.08 -33.59
CA LYS A 738 -3.45 30.11 -34.05
C LYS A 738 -4.81 29.49 -34.36
N LYS A 739 -4.83 28.34 -35.05
CA LYS A 739 -6.08 27.59 -35.38
C LYS A 739 -6.80 27.09 -34.10
N GLN A 740 -6.04 26.75 -33.07
CA GLN A 740 -6.55 26.32 -31.77
C GLN A 740 -6.95 27.49 -30.85
N GLY A 741 -6.77 28.73 -31.29
CA GLY A 741 -7.08 29.92 -30.51
C GLY A 741 -6.11 30.17 -29.32
N LEU A 742 -4.93 29.53 -29.32
CA LEU A 742 -3.93 29.67 -28.27
C LEU A 742 -3.13 30.96 -28.37
N ILE A 743 -2.95 31.46 -29.59
CA ILE A 743 -2.23 32.67 -29.89
C ILE A 743 -3.00 33.55 -30.87
N VAL A 744 -2.81 34.86 -30.78
CA VAL A 744 -3.24 35.85 -31.79
C VAL A 744 -2.00 36.48 -32.39
N GLN A 745 -2.09 36.77 -33.68
CA GLN A 745 -1.04 37.49 -34.41
C GLN A 745 -1.14 38.99 -34.13
N THR A 746 -0.02 39.62 -33.75
CA THR A 746 0.14 41.07 -33.53
C THR A 746 1.03 41.65 -34.64
N GLU A 747 1.17 42.99 -34.65
CA GLU A 747 2.05 43.65 -35.63
C GLU A 747 3.53 43.28 -35.43
N SER A 748 3.93 42.96 -34.19
CA SER A 748 5.32 42.61 -33.80
C SER A 748 5.59 41.14 -33.62
N GLY A 749 4.57 40.24 -33.73
CA GLY A 749 4.73 38.83 -33.50
C GLY A 749 3.44 38.08 -33.15
N PHE A 750 3.46 37.42 -32.00
CA PHE A 750 2.34 36.62 -31.48
C PHE A 750 2.12 36.95 -30.01
N ARG A 751 0.86 36.83 -29.57
CA ARG A 751 0.46 37.00 -28.18
C ARG A 751 -0.33 35.76 -27.74
N LYS A 752 -0.03 35.25 -26.55
CA LYS A 752 -0.83 34.19 -25.93
C LYS A 752 -2.22 34.69 -25.59
N VAL A 753 -3.25 33.92 -25.85
CA VAL A 753 -4.61 34.26 -25.41
C VAL A 753 -4.73 33.87 -23.95
N GLN A 754 -4.92 34.85 -23.08
CA GLN A 754 -5.32 34.60 -21.69
C GLN A 754 -6.78 34.16 -21.70
N GLU A 755 -7.06 32.97 -21.16
CA GLU A 755 -8.44 32.64 -20.80
C GLU A 755 -8.84 33.56 -19.65
N ALA A 756 -9.90 34.34 -19.84
CA ALA A 756 -10.46 35.14 -18.79
C ALA A 756 -10.87 34.20 -17.63
N CYS A 757 -10.29 34.40 -16.45
CA CYS A 757 -10.80 33.81 -15.24
C CYS A 757 -12.23 34.33 -15.02
N HIS A 758 -13.21 33.45 -15.18
CA HIS A 758 -14.56 33.63 -14.66
C HIS A 758 -14.75 32.72 -13.43
#